data_de83450a3a37efa06242ed8ef060ce69
#
_entry.id   de83450a3a37efa06242ed8ef060ce69
#
_cell.length_a   1.000
_cell.length_b   1.000
_cell.length_c   1.000
_cell.angle_alpha   90.00
_cell.angle_beta   90.00
_cell.angle_gamma   90.00
#
_symmetry.space_group_name_H-M   'P 1'
#
loop_
_entity.id
_entity.type
_entity.pdbx_description
1 polymer ?
#
loop_
_entity_poly.entity_id
_entity_poly.type
_entity_poly.pdbx_seq_one_letter_code
_entity_poly.pdbx_strand_id
1 'polypeptide(L)'
;MRPEEWIQLRFGWLKRHIYSEKNEITTFMIRDARQVSEMNFELYEEEYRPLKKGDMYFTPDGTAFIKADYELPAHLEGKKYCFLLKTAAEMIVKVNGVYAGGIDPNRERLNLSDYADGRQLHFEIMGYNRSKPDDERNPESLSVRGCRQIFEGGYIAVVNEAVQSLVYDIEMLLDAALSEVFGEDFSAMVIRGLDAALNLIDFDNLCDDDVRAASKYIDENIFANKDYKGSGKVALVAHSHLDIAYYWRRIHAVQKNLRTVLIQLRLMDKYPDFKYAHTQAHTYETVEKYYPEIFEELKKRIAEGRFEPVGAMYVEPDCNIPACESLIRQCLYGQSYFREKFGLTVNNCWLPDVFGNSWILPQILQKSGVDYFVSNKMSTWNDTNRFPHNNFIWKGIDGSEVYACVPPTHFITWNMPSQVQENWDAYQDKNEGGQTLQMFGYGDGGSGATEEMVELMHRFEKLSVMPETEHTTGSDFLKKNFDGNEKLATWDGELYLEMHRGTFTTKSKLKAYNRKLEFMLRDAELLSTLRIKNGEKYPAEKLREIYKKLMINQFHDILPGSHITPVYRDAMADYEQMEKVLFEIIGSGSEYFNTLNFQRKSIAFIPDKNGNITRKGEKGFFTKPDISALSNGKIENKKGNGDWIKVNGETVETPFYSIEFAPDGSILSLRDKELCREWVKGDFNKLKMYHDTPGNYDAWDILPNYKDRPCEISLKKPLEFIGADAQCAEFSVTLATEKSKWQMIIRLFRDSRGIEIENIVDWNEKHKLVKAEYGCNVLSRELVCDTSAGIIRRETHRNTSWQQARFEVCHHKWCDMAEQGGGVALINEGKYGVSAEGSTMALSLLRATIRPDPTSDMGTHNFCYMIYPHAGDAVSAEINNIAFEYNVPLRRTDVQCTLPDFGRLWLQAVKLSENGKYIVVRLCEQNGERGVVNLPEKAAVLNMLEDEIGETDKIEYSPFEIITLGFRM
;
A
#
# COMPACT_ATOMS: atom_id res chain seq x y z
N MET A 1 42.79 2.38 25.19
CA MET A 1 41.57 2.96 24.57
C MET A 1 42.05 3.67 23.28
N ARG A 2 41.42 3.40 22.18
CA ARG A 2 41.72 4.06 20.91
C ARG A 2 41.26 5.53 20.96
N PRO A 3 41.85 6.44 20.20
CA PRO A 3 41.47 7.86 20.21
C PRO A 3 39.97 8.05 20.01
N GLU A 4 39.35 7.32 19.09
CA GLU A 4 37.92 7.40 18.75
C GLU A 4 37.06 7.04 19.97
N GLU A 5 37.41 6.00 20.69
CA GLU A 5 36.68 5.54 21.88
C GLU A 5 36.75 6.60 23.01
N TRP A 6 37.88 7.26 23.14
CA TRP A 6 38.09 8.31 24.13
C TRP A 6 37.26 9.57 23.77
N ILE A 7 37.24 9.92 22.49
CA ILE A 7 36.43 11.06 22.01
C ILE A 7 34.94 10.77 22.22
N GLN A 8 34.44 9.57 21.85
CA GLN A 8 33.07 9.19 22.06
C GLN A 8 32.65 9.22 23.54
N LEU A 9 33.55 8.82 24.45
CA LEU A 9 33.30 8.88 25.90
C LEU A 9 33.11 10.32 26.36
N ARG A 10 34.04 11.22 25.98
CA ARG A 10 34.00 12.65 26.34
C ARG A 10 32.81 13.35 25.69
N PHE A 11 32.46 12.98 24.47
CA PHE A 11 31.25 13.43 23.80
C PHE A 11 30.01 13.04 24.60
N GLY A 12 29.95 11.81 25.08
CA GLY A 12 28.89 11.35 25.99
C GLY A 12 28.82 12.16 27.30
N TRP A 13 29.95 12.62 27.82
CA TRP A 13 29.95 13.52 28.99
C TRP A 13 29.43 14.91 28.60
N LEU A 14 29.84 15.48 27.47
CA LEU A 14 29.36 16.76 26.98
C LEU A 14 27.84 16.78 26.78
N LYS A 15 27.26 15.72 26.22
CA LYS A 15 25.80 15.58 26.04
C LYS A 15 25.02 15.73 27.36
N ARG A 16 25.61 15.36 28.51
CA ARG A 16 24.95 15.51 29.81
C ARG A 16 24.84 16.97 30.27
N HIS A 17 25.69 17.84 29.74
CA HIS A 17 25.70 19.27 30.05
C HIS A 17 24.78 20.11 29.14
N ILE A 18 24.09 19.51 28.19
CA ILE A 18 23.05 20.20 27.42
C ILE A 18 22.00 20.83 28.36
N TYR A 19 21.74 20.18 29.50
CA TYR A 19 20.78 20.66 30.49
C TYR A 19 21.54 21.16 31.73
N SER A 20 21.58 22.48 31.92
CA SER A 20 22.31 23.11 33.03
C SER A 20 21.55 23.01 34.37
N GLU A 21 20.24 22.90 34.32
CA GLU A 21 19.37 22.76 35.49
C GLU A 21 18.20 21.82 35.12
N LYS A 22 17.86 20.91 36.04
CA LYS A 22 16.82 19.94 35.83
C LYS A 22 15.94 19.79 37.07
N ASN A 23 14.69 20.21 36.98
CA ASN A 23 13.72 20.26 38.08
C ASN A 23 12.62 19.21 37.82
N GLU A 24 12.39 18.31 38.79
CA GLU A 24 11.40 17.25 38.67
C GLU A 24 9.96 17.81 38.87
N ILE A 25 9.05 17.37 38.00
CA ILE A 25 7.61 17.59 38.16
C ILE A 25 7.05 16.43 38.99
N THR A 26 6.45 16.72 40.13
CA THR A 26 5.97 15.69 41.08
C THR A 26 4.45 15.53 41.11
N THR A 27 3.74 16.28 40.29
CA THR A 27 2.27 16.41 40.30
C THR A 27 1.55 15.56 39.25
N PHE A 28 2.25 14.61 38.64
CA PHE A 28 1.65 13.80 37.58
C PHE A 28 0.50 12.96 38.07
N MET A 29 -0.60 13.01 37.29
CA MET A 29 -1.80 12.21 37.45
C MET A 29 -2.11 11.51 36.12
N ILE A 30 -2.51 10.25 36.15
CA ILE A 30 -2.79 9.45 34.96
C ILE A 30 -4.16 8.80 35.03
N ARG A 31 -4.77 8.62 33.86
CA ARG A 31 -6.00 7.85 33.65
C ARG A 31 -5.86 7.03 32.37
N ASP A 32 -5.99 5.73 32.51
CA ASP A 32 -5.89 4.80 31.39
C ASP A 32 -7.22 4.68 30.62
N ALA A 33 -7.15 4.45 29.33
CA ALA A 33 -8.28 4.31 28.43
C ALA A 33 -8.03 3.33 27.31
N ARG A 34 -9.11 2.85 26.69
CA ARG A 34 -9.09 2.12 25.42
C ARG A 34 -9.71 2.97 24.34
N GLN A 35 -9.05 3.15 23.23
CA GLN A 35 -9.64 3.79 22.06
C GLN A 35 -10.55 2.79 21.33
N VAL A 36 -11.83 3.12 21.19
CA VAL A 36 -12.86 2.25 20.59
C VAL A 36 -13.19 2.61 19.15
N SER A 37 -13.11 3.92 18.84
CA SER A 37 -13.19 4.43 17.48
C SER A 37 -12.32 5.68 17.36
N GLU A 38 -12.31 6.31 16.19
CA GLU A 38 -11.55 7.54 15.96
C GLU A 38 -11.94 8.59 17.02
N MET A 39 -10.97 8.99 17.85
CA MET A 39 -11.11 9.96 18.94
C MET A 39 -12.24 9.70 19.96
N ASN A 40 -12.67 8.45 20.10
CA ASN A 40 -13.61 8.04 21.13
C ASN A 40 -12.97 7.00 22.05
N PHE A 41 -13.05 7.22 23.35
CA PHE A 41 -12.31 6.48 24.36
C PHE A 41 -13.24 5.94 25.44
N GLU A 42 -13.07 4.68 25.78
CA GLU A 42 -13.60 4.07 27.00
C GLU A 42 -12.56 4.21 28.11
N LEU A 43 -12.91 4.90 29.18
CA LEU A 43 -12.06 5.06 30.35
C LEU A 43 -12.11 3.81 31.20
N TYR A 44 -10.96 3.32 31.66
CA TYR A 44 -10.93 2.21 32.62
C TYR A 44 -11.26 2.67 34.06
N GLU A 45 -10.97 3.94 34.36
CA GLU A 45 -11.23 4.59 35.63
C GLU A 45 -11.81 5.98 35.37
N GLU A 46 -12.80 6.43 36.17
CA GLU A 46 -13.37 7.77 36.01
C GLU A 46 -12.43 8.85 36.54
N GLU A 47 -11.70 8.57 37.62
CA GLU A 47 -10.80 9.51 38.28
C GLU A 47 -9.34 9.32 37.87
N TYR A 48 -8.57 10.39 37.94
CA TYR A 48 -7.14 10.36 37.78
C TYR A 48 -6.45 9.83 39.03
N ARG A 49 -5.50 8.92 38.88
CA ARG A 49 -4.64 8.43 39.96
C ARG A 49 -3.24 9.06 39.88
N PRO A 50 -2.54 9.23 41.02
CA PRO A 50 -1.16 9.70 41.03
C PRO A 50 -0.25 8.79 40.17
N LEU A 51 0.68 9.43 39.43
CA LEU A 51 1.73 8.74 38.68
C LEU A 51 3.10 9.19 39.22
N LYS A 52 3.82 8.28 39.87
CA LYS A 52 5.11 8.53 40.50
C LYS A 52 6.24 7.86 39.74
N LYS A 53 7.42 8.43 39.85
CA LYS A 53 8.65 7.80 39.31
C LYS A 53 8.80 6.38 39.87
N GLY A 54 9.04 5.42 38.97
CA GLY A 54 9.08 3.97 39.25
C GLY A 54 7.76 3.24 39.06
N ASP A 55 6.63 3.96 38.90
CA ASP A 55 5.35 3.32 38.58
C ASP A 55 5.34 2.74 37.20
N MET A 56 4.64 1.62 37.05
CA MET A 56 4.32 1.09 35.73
C MET A 56 3.09 1.82 35.17
N TYR A 57 3.19 2.28 33.95
CA TYR A 57 2.09 2.99 33.28
C TYR A 57 1.90 2.50 31.84
N PHE A 58 0.79 2.85 31.23
CA PHE A 58 0.25 2.34 29.97
C PHE A 58 -0.04 0.83 29.96
N THR A 59 -1.18 0.49 29.44
CA THR A 59 -1.50 -0.87 28.96
C THR A 59 -0.98 -1.08 27.54
N PRO A 60 -0.68 -2.30 27.11
CA PRO A 60 -0.39 -2.60 25.70
C PRO A 60 -1.55 -2.19 24.79
N ASP A 61 -1.24 -1.54 23.66
CA ASP A 61 -2.22 -0.93 22.75
C ASP A 61 -3.20 0.04 23.42
N GLY A 62 -2.81 0.53 24.63
CA GLY A 62 -3.62 1.43 25.43
C GLY A 62 -3.35 2.91 25.13
N THR A 63 -4.35 3.71 25.43
CA THR A 63 -4.24 5.16 25.51
C THR A 63 -4.25 5.58 26.96
N ALA A 64 -3.50 6.62 27.31
CA ALA A 64 -3.58 7.24 28.63
C ALA A 64 -3.68 8.76 28.52
N PHE A 65 -4.43 9.34 29.44
CA PHE A 65 -4.49 10.76 29.64
C PHE A 65 -3.69 11.10 30.90
N ILE A 66 -2.73 12.01 30.77
CA ILE A 66 -1.84 12.42 31.84
C ILE A 66 -1.98 13.91 32.03
N LYS A 67 -2.00 14.35 33.29
CA LYS A 67 -2.01 15.76 33.69
C LYS A 67 -0.89 16.03 34.66
N ALA A 68 -0.35 17.24 34.63
CA ALA A 68 0.60 17.72 35.62
C ALA A 68 0.53 19.23 35.72
N ASP A 69 0.79 19.73 36.92
CA ASP A 69 0.90 21.14 37.21
C ASP A 69 2.33 21.45 37.70
N TYR A 70 2.88 22.58 37.27
CA TYR A 70 4.21 22.99 37.66
C TYR A 70 4.29 24.51 37.78
N GLU A 71 4.83 25.01 38.88
CA GLU A 71 5.13 26.43 39.05
C GLU A 71 6.59 26.68 38.68
N LEU A 72 6.83 27.45 37.63
CA LEU A 72 8.16 27.78 37.16
C LEU A 72 8.86 28.67 38.21
N PRO A 73 10.04 28.28 38.75
CA PRO A 73 10.84 29.10 39.63
C PRO A 73 11.16 30.46 39.04
N ALA A 74 11.13 31.53 39.88
CA ALA A 74 11.33 32.91 39.41
C ALA A 74 12.67 33.12 38.67
N HIS A 75 13.73 32.39 39.02
CA HIS A 75 15.04 32.51 38.41
C HIS A 75 15.10 31.85 36.98
N LEU A 76 14.08 31.09 36.58
CA LEU A 76 13.96 30.54 35.24
C LEU A 76 13.17 31.44 34.29
N GLU A 77 12.52 32.46 34.79
CA GLU A 77 11.79 33.45 33.99
C GLU A 77 12.72 34.11 32.98
N GLY A 78 12.37 34.08 31.70
CA GLY A 78 13.18 34.60 30.59
C GLY A 78 14.33 33.71 30.12
N LYS A 79 14.54 32.53 30.73
CA LYS A 79 15.48 31.52 30.21
C LYS A 79 14.78 30.60 29.20
N LYS A 80 15.58 29.99 28.32
CA LYS A 80 15.09 28.88 27.45
C LYS A 80 15.03 27.60 28.25
N TYR A 81 13.83 27.02 28.32
CA TYR A 81 13.60 25.80 29.04
C TYR A 81 12.71 24.85 28.25
N CYS A 82 12.81 23.59 28.57
CA CYS A 82 12.09 22.51 27.90
C CYS A 82 11.47 21.55 28.92
N PHE A 83 10.45 20.83 28.47
CA PHE A 83 9.92 19.65 29.15
C PHE A 83 10.67 18.43 28.66
N LEU A 84 11.17 17.62 29.57
CA LEU A 84 11.84 16.36 29.30
C LEU A 84 10.99 15.21 29.82
N LEU A 85 10.67 14.26 28.96
CA LEU A 85 9.96 13.05 29.32
C LEU A 85 10.45 11.89 28.46
N LYS A 86 11.12 10.93 29.08
CA LYS A 86 11.52 9.71 28.41
C LYS A 86 10.39 8.72 28.39
N THR A 87 10.06 8.23 27.21
CA THR A 87 8.93 7.34 27.00
C THR A 87 9.14 6.47 25.76
N ALA A 88 8.54 5.27 25.73
CA ALA A 88 8.36 4.50 24.50
C ALA A 88 6.96 4.70 23.88
N ALA A 89 6.07 5.45 24.56
CA ALA A 89 4.77 5.83 24.03
C ALA A 89 4.87 7.05 23.10
N GLU A 90 3.84 7.26 22.31
CA GLU A 90 3.70 8.37 21.39
C GLU A 90 2.70 9.36 21.99
N MET A 91 3.13 10.58 22.30
CA MET A 91 2.38 11.54 23.11
C MET A 91 2.13 12.84 22.37
N ILE A 92 0.95 13.39 22.55
CA ILE A 92 0.56 14.73 22.17
C ILE A 92 0.48 15.54 23.45
N VAL A 93 1.13 16.70 23.50
CA VAL A 93 1.25 17.53 24.69
C VAL A 93 0.58 18.87 24.45
N LYS A 94 -0.32 19.24 25.38
CA LYS A 94 -0.82 20.60 25.55
C LYS A 94 -0.20 21.21 26.79
N VAL A 95 0.09 22.50 26.69
CA VAL A 95 0.54 23.33 27.80
C VAL A 95 -0.36 24.55 27.88
N ASN A 96 -0.99 24.79 29.03
CA ASN A 96 -1.95 25.87 29.24
C ASN A 96 -3.08 25.89 28.18
N GLY A 97 -3.54 24.68 27.77
CA GLY A 97 -4.58 24.50 26.77
C GLY A 97 -4.15 24.61 25.30
N VAL A 98 -2.89 24.96 25.02
CA VAL A 98 -2.33 25.08 23.66
C VAL A 98 -1.56 23.81 23.29
N TYR A 99 -1.73 23.33 22.06
CA TYR A 99 -0.95 22.22 21.53
C TYR A 99 0.52 22.62 21.35
N ALA A 100 1.37 22.17 22.26
CA ALA A 100 2.80 22.53 22.28
C ALA A 100 3.66 21.63 21.40
N GLY A 101 3.24 20.39 21.14
CA GLY A 101 3.96 19.47 20.27
C GLY A 101 3.74 18.01 20.61
N GLY A 102 4.69 17.15 20.20
CA GLY A 102 4.69 15.72 20.44
C GLY A 102 5.99 15.24 21.12
N ILE A 103 5.86 14.18 21.92
CA ILE A 103 6.96 13.41 22.51
C ILE A 103 6.80 11.96 22.04
N ASP A 104 7.90 11.32 21.70
CA ASP A 104 7.93 9.93 21.27
C ASP A 104 9.34 9.31 21.54
N PRO A 105 9.57 8.01 21.26
CA PRO A 105 10.86 7.37 21.51
C PRO A 105 12.08 8.07 20.85
N ASN A 106 11.82 8.88 19.82
CA ASN A 106 12.85 9.60 19.08
C ASN A 106 13.01 11.05 19.55
N ARG A 107 12.13 11.53 20.44
CA ARG A 107 12.04 12.90 20.92
C ARG A 107 11.62 12.94 22.38
N GLU A 108 12.57 13.06 23.27
CA GLU A 108 12.32 13.16 24.72
C GLU A 108 12.11 14.61 25.20
N ARG A 109 12.26 15.58 24.30
CA ARG A 109 12.28 16.99 24.59
C ARG A 109 11.19 17.77 23.86
N LEU A 110 10.50 18.63 24.60
CA LEU A 110 9.56 19.61 24.06
C LEU A 110 9.99 21.01 24.52
N ASN A 111 10.24 21.93 23.59
CA ASN A 111 10.51 23.33 23.90
C ASN A 111 9.24 23.99 24.49
N LEU A 112 9.39 24.72 25.60
CA LEU A 112 8.26 25.33 26.28
C LEU A 112 8.30 26.86 26.26
N SER A 113 9.46 27.45 25.97
CA SER A 113 9.67 28.90 26.10
C SER A 113 8.69 29.73 25.29
N ASP A 114 8.21 29.17 24.17
CA ASP A 114 7.29 29.85 23.25
C ASP A 114 5.80 29.60 23.54
N TYR A 115 5.49 28.62 24.41
CA TYR A 115 4.10 28.15 24.68
C TYR A 115 3.64 28.38 26.13
N ALA A 116 4.53 28.86 26.99
CA ALA A 116 4.23 29.11 28.39
C ALA A 116 4.05 30.62 28.61
N ASP A 117 2.80 31.02 28.86
CA ASP A 117 2.45 32.36 29.31
C ASP A 117 2.36 32.36 30.85
N GLY A 118 3.29 33.07 31.48
CA GLY A 118 3.39 33.13 32.93
C GLY A 118 4.11 31.93 33.57
N ARG A 119 4.04 31.89 34.95
CA ARG A 119 4.81 30.92 35.75
C ARG A 119 4.10 29.59 35.98
N GLN A 120 2.78 29.54 35.78
CA GLN A 120 2.03 28.29 35.96
C GLN A 120 1.96 27.52 34.66
N LEU A 121 2.38 26.26 34.69
CA LEU A 121 2.36 25.34 33.57
C LEU A 121 1.36 24.20 33.87
N HIS A 122 0.30 24.12 33.09
CA HIS A 122 -0.67 23.02 33.13
C HIS A 122 -0.44 22.10 31.93
N PHE A 123 0.00 20.88 32.17
CA PHE A 123 0.21 19.86 31.16
C PHE A 123 -1.03 18.98 31.00
N GLU A 124 -1.48 18.81 29.77
CA GLU A 124 -2.42 17.77 29.36
C GLU A 124 -1.77 16.95 28.25
N ILE A 125 -1.62 15.66 28.51
CA ILE A 125 -0.90 14.76 27.61
C ILE A 125 -1.84 13.61 27.26
N MET A 126 -1.97 13.33 25.96
CA MET A 126 -2.62 12.13 25.46
C MET A 126 -1.55 11.24 24.85
N GLY A 127 -1.38 10.04 25.36
CA GLY A 127 -0.36 9.12 24.89
C GLY A 127 -0.96 7.81 24.40
N TYR A 128 -0.40 7.26 23.33
CA TYR A 128 -0.68 5.93 22.80
C TYR A 128 0.54 5.04 22.94
N ASN A 129 0.35 3.87 23.53
CA ASN A 129 1.41 2.88 23.73
C ASN A 129 1.22 1.72 22.77
N ARG A 130 1.97 1.73 21.67
CA ARG A 130 1.96 0.67 20.66
C ARG A 130 2.46 -0.65 21.25
N SER A 131 1.70 -1.74 21.08
CA SER A 131 2.26 -3.08 21.30
C SER A 131 3.26 -3.41 20.20
N LYS A 132 4.42 -3.90 20.59
CA LYS A 132 5.46 -4.34 19.65
C LYS A 132 5.76 -5.81 19.92
N PRO A 133 5.92 -6.69 18.92
CA PRO A 133 6.42 -8.05 19.12
C PRO A 133 7.78 -8.01 19.81
N ASP A 134 8.03 -8.93 20.75
CA ASP A 134 9.29 -8.97 21.51
C ASP A 134 10.51 -9.26 20.64
N ASP A 135 10.34 -10.14 19.67
CA ASP A 135 11.37 -10.51 18.73
C ASP A 135 10.74 -10.72 17.35
N GLU A 136 11.03 -9.82 16.44
CA GLU A 136 10.59 -9.91 15.06
C GLU A 136 11.14 -11.16 14.35
N ARG A 137 12.17 -11.80 14.88
CA ARG A 137 12.80 -13.00 14.33
C ARG A 137 12.22 -14.30 14.88
N ASN A 138 11.57 -14.24 16.05
CA ASN A 138 10.94 -15.40 16.65
C ASN A 138 9.43 -15.36 16.48
N PRO A 139 8.86 -16.17 15.59
CA PRO A 139 7.44 -16.16 15.31
C PRO A 139 6.55 -16.59 16.48
N GLU A 140 7.11 -17.28 17.47
CA GLU A 140 6.38 -17.68 18.68
C GLU A 140 6.42 -16.62 19.79
N SER A 141 7.27 -15.61 19.65
CA SER A 141 7.39 -14.48 20.58
C SER A 141 6.39 -13.35 20.32
N LEU A 142 5.30 -13.62 19.64
CA LEU A 142 4.15 -12.72 19.54
C LEU A 142 3.40 -12.53 20.86
N SER A 143 4.04 -12.90 21.97
CA SER A 143 3.61 -12.36 23.23
C SER A 143 3.73 -10.84 23.13
N VAL A 144 2.62 -10.18 23.28
CA VAL A 144 2.53 -8.80 23.67
C VAL A 144 3.27 -8.71 25.00
N ARG A 145 4.59 -8.74 25.01
CA ARG A 145 5.32 -8.27 26.17
C ARG A 145 4.95 -6.83 26.28
N GLY A 146 4.07 -6.71 27.21
CA GLY A 146 3.47 -5.48 27.56
C GLY A 146 4.52 -4.46 27.60
N CYS A 147 4.31 -3.67 26.80
CA CYS A 147 4.93 -2.44 26.79
C CYS A 147 4.45 -1.65 28.01
N ARG A 148 4.32 -2.30 29.16
CA ARG A 148 4.24 -1.57 30.40
C ARG A 148 5.57 -0.89 30.58
N GLN A 149 5.52 0.42 30.59
CA GLN A 149 6.69 1.25 30.74
C GLN A 149 6.84 1.64 32.20
N ILE A 150 8.07 1.81 32.64
CA ILE A 150 8.35 2.44 33.93
C ILE A 150 8.40 3.94 33.71
N PHE A 151 7.64 4.67 34.47
CA PHE A 151 7.68 6.15 34.44
C PHE A 151 8.99 6.63 35.07
N GLU A 152 9.85 7.21 34.27
CA GLU A 152 11.18 7.72 34.73
C GLU A 152 11.10 9.14 35.31
N GLY A 153 9.89 9.73 35.39
CA GLY A 153 9.65 11.11 35.79
C GLY A 153 9.67 12.07 34.61
N GLY A 154 9.08 13.24 34.80
CA GLY A 154 9.12 14.36 33.86
C GLY A 154 9.82 15.56 34.51
N TYR A 155 10.54 16.33 33.71
CA TYR A 155 11.41 17.38 34.22
C TYR A 155 11.26 18.68 33.40
N ILE A 156 11.36 19.83 34.08
CA ILE A 156 11.68 21.10 33.44
C ILE A 156 13.18 21.31 33.48
N ALA A 157 13.79 21.54 32.33
CA ALA A 157 15.22 21.69 32.22
C ALA A 157 15.59 22.96 31.45
N VAL A 158 16.65 23.62 31.88
CA VAL A 158 17.24 24.77 31.19
C VAL A 158 18.23 24.28 30.15
N VAL A 159 18.04 24.72 28.90
CA VAL A 159 18.90 24.31 27.77
C VAL A 159 20.12 25.23 27.71
N ASN A 160 21.31 24.65 27.74
CA ASN A 160 22.56 25.33 27.39
C ASN A 160 22.77 25.27 25.88
N GLU A 161 22.36 26.33 25.18
CA GLU A 161 22.41 26.38 23.71
C GLU A 161 23.84 26.32 23.17
N ALA A 162 24.84 26.84 23.88
CA ALA A 162 26.21 26.76 23.44
C ALA A 162 26.75 25.31 23.47
N VAL A 163 26.47 24.58 24.56
CA VAL A 163 26.79 23.15 24.64
C VAL A 163 26.04 22.35 23.58
N GLN A 164 24.75 22.62 23.39
CA GLN A 164 23.94 21.92 22.40
C GLN A 164 24.49 22.14 20.98
N SER A 165 24.86 23.37 20.63
CA SER A 165 25.45 23.68 19.31
C SER A 165 26.77 22.94 19.10
N LEU A 166 27.63 22.92 20.11
CA LEU A 166 28.90 22.17 20.06
C LEU A 166 28.65 20.66 19.92
N VAL A 167 27.60 20.12 20.58
CA VAL A 167 27.21 18.72 20.45
C VAL A 167 26.85 18.39 19.02
N TYR A 168 26.07 19.23 18.33
CA TYR A 168 25.71 19.00 16.92
C TYR A 168 26.94 19.06 15.99
N ASP A 169 27.86 20.01 16.21
CA ASP A 169 29.10 20.08 15.44
C ASP A 169 29.95 18.82 15.62
N ILE A 170 30.12 18.35 16.86
CA ILE A 170 30.89 17.12 17.16
C ILE A 170 30.17 15.87 16.62
N GLU A 171 28.87 15.79 16.74
CA GLU A 171 28.08 14.63 16.22
C GLU A 171 28.25 14.48 14.73
N MET A 172 28.10 15.58 13.97
CA MET A 172 28.35 15.63 12.53
C MET A 172 29.77 15.18 12.17
N LEU A 173 30.76 15.70 12.87
CA LEU A 173 32.18 15.37 12.64
C LEU A 173 32.52 13.93 13.00
N LEU A 174 31.95 13.39 14.07
CA LEU A 174 32.11 11.99 14.47
C LEU A 174 31.50 11.04 13.44
N ASP A 175 30.30 11.30 12.97
CA ASP A 175 29.71 10.50 11.91
C ASP A 175 30.56 10.49 10.66
N ALA A 176 30.99 11.67 10.22
CA ALA A 176 31.83 11.81 9.03
C ALA A 176 33.17 11.07 9.18
N ALA A 177 33.80 11.11 10.38
CA ALA A 177 35.10 10.48 10.61
C ALA A 177 34.99 8.95 10.83
N LEU A 178 33.96 8.49 11.53
CA LEU A 178 33.83 7.08 11.92
C LEU A 178 33.21 6.19 10.82
N SER A 179 32.50 6.78 9.89
CA SER A 179 31.88 6.06 8.75
C SER A 179 32.88 5.65 7.67
N GLU A 180 34.07 6.26 7.66
CA GLU A 180 35.13 6.03 6.68
C GLU A 180 34.78 6.37 5.21
N VAL A 181 33.57 6.83 4.95
CA VAL A 181 33.09 7.15 3.56
C VAL A 181 33.81 8.35 2.95
N PHE A 182 34.47 9.21 3.78
CA PHE A 182 35.22 10.38 3.35
C PHE A 182 36.73 10.14 3.26
N GLY A 183 37.19 8.93 3.58
CA GLY A 183 38.56 8.47 3.49
C GLY A 183 39.38 8.64 4.78
N GLU A 184 40.41 7.81 4.92
CA GLU A 184 41.21 7.68 6.13
C GLU A 184 41.94 8.99 6.55
N ASP A 185 42.45 9.75 5.57
CA ASP A 185 43.18 10.99 5.86
C ASP A 185 42.25 12.06 6.46
N PHE A 186 41.07 12.20 5.95
CA PHE A 186 40.03 13.08 6.49
C PHE A 186 39.63 12.63 7.89
N SER A 187 39.31 11.35 8.05
CA SER A 187 38.97 10.75 9.36
C SER A 187 40.05 11.01 10.41
N ALA A 188 41.30 10.75 10.06
CA ALA A 188 42.45 11.02 10.96
C ALA A 188 42.62 12.49 11.33
N MET A 189 42.36 13.39 10.39
CA MET A 189 42.40 14.84 10.63
C MET A 189 41.29 15.24 11.62
N VAL A 190 40.06 14.80 11.40
CA VAL A 190 38.93 15.12 12.27
C VAL A 190 39.13 14.54 13.67
N ILE A 191 39.53 13.28 13.79
CA ILE A 191 39.77 12.63 15.08
C ILE A 191 40.83 13.39 15.90
N ARG A 192 41.97 13.77 15.29
CA ARG A 192 42.98 14.60 15.97
C ARG A 192 42.45 15.98 16.39
N GLY A 193 41.65 16.60 15.51
CA GLY A 193 41.03 17.89 15.77
C GLY A 193 40.03 17.87 16.94
N LEU A 194 39.16 16.82 16.94
CA LEU A 194 38.19 16.63 18.03
C LEU A 194 38.86 16.32 19.36
N ASP A 195 39.92 15.51 19.37
CA ASP A 195 40.69 15.24 20.58
C ASP A 195 41.25 16.54 21.16
N ALA A 196 41.87 17.37 20.32
CA ALA A 196 42.42 18.66 20.74
C ALA A 196 41.33 19.64 21.23
N ALA A 197 40.18 19.72 20.55
CA ALA A 197 39.07 20.57 20.95
C ALA A 197 38.49 20.15 22.31
N LEU A 198 38.27 18.84 22.51
CA LEU A 198 37.74 18.31 23.77
C LEU A 198 38.73 18.42 24.94
N ASN A 199 40.04 18.57 24.69
CA ASN A 199 41.03 18.83 25.71
C ASN A 199 40.98 20.28 26.26
N LEU A 200 40.21 21.16 25.60
CA LEU A 200 39.98 22.54 26.09
C LEU A 200 38.84 22.64 27.10
N ILE A 201 38.11 21.50 27.32
CA ILE A 201 36.93 21.46 28.18
C ILE A 201 37.29 20.85 29.55
N ASP A 202 37.02 21.58 30.63
CA ASP A 202 36.97 21.03 31.98
C ASP A 202 35.59 20.40 32.24
N PHE A 203 35.46 19.07 32.10
CA PHE A 203 34.21 18.38 32.30
C PHE A 203 33.67 18.35 33.73
N ASP A 204 34.54 18.61 34.71
CA ASP A 204 34.16 18.67 36.12
C ASP A 204 33.59 20.07 36.48
N ASN A 205 34.05 21.12 35.79
CA ASN A 205 33.64 22.52 36.03
C ASN A 205 33.36 23.24 34.70
N LEU A 206 32.54 22.65 33.86
CA LEU A 206 32.23 23.18 32.54
C LEU A 206 31.75 24.63 32.60
N CYS A 207 32.38 25.50 31.87
CA CYS A 207 31.98 26.90 31.73
C CYS A 207 31.81 27.28 30.24
N ASP A 208 31.13 28.41 30.02
CA ASP A 208 30.86 28.88 28.65
C ASP A 208 32.14 29.25 27.88
N ASP A 209 33.21 29.62 28.57
CA ASP A 209 34.50 29.95 27.95
C ASP A 209 35.17 28.70 27.37
N ASP A 210 35.08 27.55 28.06
CA ASP A 210 35.57 26.26 27.56
C ASP A 210 34.82 25.83 26.30
N VAL A 211 33.51 25.93 26.32
CA VAL A 211 32.64 25.60 25.18
C VAL A 211 32.98 26.49 23.98
N ARG A 212 33.12 27.82 24.21
CA ARG A 212 33.52 28.74 23.15
C ARG A 212 34.91 28.46 22.59
N ALA A 213 35.84 28.10 23.45
CA ALA A 213 37.20 27.74 23.04
C ALA A 213 37.25 26.48 22.18
N ALA A 214 36.48 25.45 22.58
CA ALA A 214 36.36 24.19 21.81
C ALA A 214 35.66 24.42 20.45
N SER A 215 34.56 25.16 20.42
CA SER A 215 33.85 25.50 19.17
C SER A 215 34.76 26.30 18.22
N LYS A 216 35.48 27.34 18.75
CA LYS A 216 36.40 28.11 17.96
C LYS A 216 37.53 27.24 17.38
N TYR A 217 38.06 26.31 18.19
CA TYR A 217 39.09 25.39 17.72
C TYR A 217 38.59 24.52 16.55
N ILE A 218 37.37 24.00 16.63
CA ILE A 218 36.73 23.21 15.55
C ILE A 218 36.59 24.08 14.30
N ASP A 219 36.05 25.29 14.44
CA ASP A 219 35.86 26.20 13.31
C ASP A 219 37.18 26.51 12.59
N GLU A 220 38.25 26.84 13.35
CA GLU A 220 39.57 27.26 12.81
C GLU A 220 40.42 26.08 12.29
N ASN A 221 40.32 24.89 12.85
CA ASN A 221 41.23 23.78 12.55
C ASN A 221 40.56 22.61 11.78
N ILE A 222 39.21 22.46 11.82
CA ILE A 222 38.53 21.41 11.12
C ILE A 222 37.69 22.02 9.99
N PHE A 223 36.73 22.91 10.28
CA PHE A 223 35.84 23.46 9.26
C PHE A 223 36.52 24.42 8.29
N ALA A 224 37.53 25.15 8.75
CA ALA A 224 38.33 26.00 7.87
C ALA A 224 39.24 25.22 6.91
N ASN A 225 39.50 23.94 7.16
CA ASN A 225 40.25 23.09 6.26
C ASN A 225 39.44 22.78 5.00
N LYS A 226 39.91 23.23 3.83
CA LYS A 226 39.29 23.05 2.50
C LYS A 226 40.13 22.18 1.56
N ASP A 227 41.10 21.42 2.09
CA ASP A 227 41.94 20.49 1.33
C ASP A 227 41.13 19.30 0.80
N TYR A 228 40.04 18.94 1.51
CA TYR A 228 39.14 17.90 1.14
C TYR A 228 37.91 18.49 0.44
N LYS A 229 37.65 18.02 -0.78
CA LYS A 229 36.48 18.50 -1.57
C LYS A 229 35.57 17.36 -1.96
N GLY A 230 34.33 17.47 -1.55
CA GLY A 230 33.27 16.59 -1.99
C GLY A 230 32.85 16.83 -3.45
N SER A 231 32.18 15.87 -3.98
CA SER A 231 31.58 15.96 -5.32
C SER A 231 30.11 15.51 -5.26
N GLY A 232 29.32 16.06 -6.17
CA GLY A 232 27.93 15.69 -6.29
C GLY A 232 26.97 16.70 -5.72
N LYS A 233 25.68 16.42 -5.95
CA LYS A 233 24.57 17.27 -5.52
C LYS A 233 23.44 16.43 -4.97
N VAL A 234 23.03 16.72 -3.75
CA VAL A 234 21.94 16.01 -3.05
C VAL A 234 20.87 17.00 -2.61
N ALA A 235 19.66 16.79 -3.10
CA ALA A 235 18.49 17.49 -2.61
C ALA A 235 17.97 16.82 -1.35
N LEU A 236 17.76 17.61 -0.31
CA LEU A 236 17.27 17.15 1.00
C LEU A 236 15.80 17.54 1.15
N VAL A 237 14.91 16.54 1.27
CA VAL A 237 13.48 16.75 1.50
C VAL A 237 13.09 16.12 2.83
N ALA A 238 12.68 16.96 3.78
CA ALA A 238 12.12 16.47 5.03
C ALA A 238 10.76 15.84 4.76
N HIS A 239 10.56 14.64 5.27
CA HIS A 239 9.40 13.83 4.94
C HIS A 239 9.04 12.89 6.10
N SER A 240 7.81 12.43 6.13
CA SER A 240 7.38 11.33 6.98
C SER A 240 6.35 10.49 6.23
N HIS A 241 6.71 9.26 5.96
CA HIS A 241 5.73 8.24 5.64
C HIS A 241 4.93 7.90 6.90
N LEU A 242 3.60 7.78 6.77
CA LEU A 242 2.74 7.39 7.87
C LEU A 242 1.81 6.26 7.44
N ASP A 243 2.00 5.09 8.04
CA ASP A 243 1.09 3.97 7.86
C ASP A 243 -0.25 4.25 8.54
N ILE A 244 -1.33 4.23 7.74
CA ILE A 244 -2.70 4.37 8.25
C ILE A 244 -3.08 3.18 9.13
N ALA A 245 -2.53 2.00 8.86
CA ALA A 245 -2.63 0.80 9.68
C ALA A 245 -1.46 -0.14 9.39
N TYR A 246 -0.88 -0.74 10.42
CA TYR A 246 0.27 -1.65 10.32
C TYR A 246 0.39 -2.51 11.57
N TYR A 247 1.31 -2.17 12.49
CA TYR A 247 1.36 -2.68 13.86
C TYR A 247 0.40 -1.93 14.80
N TRP A 248 -0.46 -1.11 14.25
CA TRP A 248 -1.53 -0.35 14.92
C TRP A 248 -2.76 -0.29 14.03
N ARG A 249 -3.90 -0.07 14.67
CA ARG A 249 -5.17 0.10 13.97
C ARG A 249 -5.31 1.51 13.39
N ARG A 250 -6.13 1.66 12.38
CA ARG A 250 -6.49 2.94 11.75
C ARG A 250 -6.92 4.01 12.76
N ILE A 251 -7.67 3.61 13.80
CA ILE A 251 -8.10 4.54 14.85
C ILE A 251 -6.92 5.19 15.58
N HIS A 252 -5.82 4.50 15.76
CA HIS A 252 -4.62 5.03 16.40
C HIS A 252 -3.80 5.94 15.48
N ALA A 253 -3.91 5.73 14.16
CA ALA A 253 -3.20 6.56 13.18
C ALA A 253 -3.62 8.03 13.23
N VAL A 254 -4.84 8.34 13.67
CA VAL A 254 -5.32 9.73 13.89
C VAL A 254 -4.45 10.46 14.90
N GLN A 255 -4.09 9.82 16.02
CA GLN A 255 -3.19 10.40 17.03
C GLN A 255 -1.77 10.51 16.51
N LYS A 256 -1.26 9.49 15.82
CA LYS A 256 0.07 9.49 15.20
C LYS A 256 0.22 10.62 14.18
N ASN A 257 -0.81 10.83 13.36
CA ASN A 257 -0.85 11.89 12.38
C ASN A 257 -0.79 13.28 13.03
N LEU A 258 -1.65 13.53 14.02
CA LEU A 258 -1.64 14.82 14.73
C LEU A 258 -0.27 15.08 15.39
N ARG A 259 0.31 14.08 16.08
CA ARG A 259 1.65 14.21 16.66
C ARG A 259 2.67 14.61 15.60
N THR A 260 2.67 13.92 14.44
CA THR A 260 3.57 14.22 13.34
C THR A 260 3.41 15.65 12.84
N VAL A 261 2.19 16.05 12.52
CA VAL A 261 1.88 17.42 12.06
C VAL A 261 2.33 18.47 13.07
N LEU A 262 2.00 18.29 14.35
CA LEU A 262 2.39 19.21 15.42
C LEU A 262 3.90 19.39 15.53
N ILE A 263 4.66 18.27 15.50
CA ILE A 263 6.11 18.30 15.57
C ILE A 263 6.68 19.13 14.41
N GLN A 264 6.20 18.91 13.20
CA GLN A 264 6.70 19.63 12.02
C GLN A 264 6.30 21.11 12.03
N LEU A 265 5.10 21.45 12.48
CA LEU A 265 4.67 22.84 12.67
C LEU A 265 5.57 23.57 13.70
N ARG A 266 5.92 22.91 14.82
CA ARG A 266 6.81 23.48 15.83
C ARG A 266 8.25 23.65 15.34
N LEU A 267 8.72 22.72 14.47
CA LEU A 267 10.00 22.95 13.79
C LEU A 267 9.96 24.14 12.82
N MET A 268 8.84 24.34 12.10
CA MET A 268 8.64 25.51 11.24
C MET A 268 8.57 26.83 12.05
N ASP A 269 8.04 26.80 13.27
CA ASP A 269 8.06 27.97 14.16
C ASP A 269 9.48 28.35 14.55
N LYS A 270 10.32 27.35 14.82
CA LYS A 270 11.72 27.56 15.21
C LYS A 270 12.64 27.89 14.03
N TYR A 271 12.44 27.22 12.89
CA TYR A 271 13.29 27.33 11.69
C TYR A 271 12.48 27.88 10.51
N PRO A 272 12.59 29.19 10.21
CA PRO A 272 11.77 29.83 9.16
C PRO A 272 11.98 29.30 7.75
N ASP A 273 13.12 28.72 7.45
CA ASP A 273 13.50 28.11 6.16
C ASP A 273 13.15 26.64 6.08
N PHE A 274 12.73 26.00 7.17
CA PHE A 274 12.39 24.59 7.19
C PHE A 274 11.13 24.30 6.38
N LYS A 275 11.22 23.31 5.49
CA LYS A 275 10.15 22.82 4.62
C LYS A 275 9.93 21.34 4.90
N TYR A 276 8.70 20.88 4.75
CA TYR A 276 8.32 19.51 5.05
C TYR A 276 7.26 19.02 4.08
N ALA A 277 7.43 17.81 3.54
CA ALA A 277 6.50 17.14 2.64
C ALA A 277 5.64 16.11 3.39
N HIS A 278 4.33 16.11 3.12
CA HIS A 278 3.37 15.18 3.73
C HIS A 278 2.40 14.63 2.71
N THR A 279 2.18 13.31 2.74
CA THR A 279 1.36 12.57 1.79
C THR A 279 -0.08 12.37 2.27
N GLN A 280 -0.92 11.81 1.39
CA GLN A 280 -2.24 11.24 1.68
C GLN A 280 -3.30 12.27 2.10
N ALA A 281 -4.21 12.64 1.19
CA ALA A 281 -5.31 13.57 1.49
C ALA A 281 -6.14 13.15 2.73
N HIS A 282 -6.26 11.84 2.99
CA HIS A 282 -6.89 11.28 4.18
C HIS A 282 -6.28 11.78 5.49
N THR A 283 -4.97 11.94 5.56
CA THR A 283 -4.28 12.42 6.77
C THR A 283 -4.65 13.87 7.07
N TYR A 284 -4.75 14.71 6.05
CA TYR A 284 -5.23 16.10 6.19
C TYR A 284 -6.71 16.17 6.62
N GLU A 285 -7.56 15.32 6.03
CA GLU A 285 -8.97 15.22 6.38
C GLU A 285 -9.17 14.82 7.85
N THR A 286 -8.31 13.96 8.41
CA THR A 286 -8.37 13.60 9.83
C THR A 286 -7.98 14.78 10.74
N VAL A 287 -7.00 15.60 10.35
CA VAL A 287 -6.65 16.81 11.10
C VAL A 287 -7.80 17.84 11.03
N GLU A 288 -8.36 18.05 9.83
CA GLU A 288 -9.52 18.95 9.67
C GLU A 288 -10.69 18.54 10.58
N LYS A 289 -11.00 17.24 10.58
CA LYS A 289 -12.16 16.71 11.30
C LYS A 289 -12.03 16.76 12.81
N TYR A 290 -10.85 16.42 13.34
CA TYR A 290 -10.66 16.20 14.77
C TYR A 290 -9.90 17.32 15.49
N TYR A 291 -9.17 18.15 14.73
CA TYR A 291 -8.30 19.19 15.27
C TYR A 291 -8.34 20.46 14.41
N PRO A 292 -9.53 21.09 14.27
CA PRO A 292 -9.75 22.20 13.34
C PRO A 292 -8.83 23.39 13.60
N GLU A 293 -8.44 23.66 14.85
CA GLU A 293 -7.48 24.72 15.19
C GLU A 293 -6.08 24.45 14.61
N ILE A 294 -5.63 23.20 14.64
CA ILE A 294 -4.35 22.80 14.03
C ILE A 294 -4.44 22.78 12.49
N PHE A 295 -5.62 22.44 11.97
CA PHE A 295 -5.85 22.52 10.53
C PHE A 295 -5.73 23.93 9.97
N GLU A 296 -6.20 24.94 10.69
CA GLU A 296 -6.03 26.34 10.28
C GLU A 296 -4.55 26.80 10.33
N GLU A 297 -3.79 26.33 11.32
CA GLU A 297 -2.34 26.56 11.38
C GLU A 297 -1.63 25.86 10.21
N LEU A 298 -2.01 24.60 9.92
CA LEU A 298 -1.50 23.82 8.80
C LEU A 298 -1.74 24.51 7.46
N LYS A 299 -2.97 25.01 7.21
CA LYS A 299 -3.31 25.80 6.01
C LYS A 299 -2.41 27.01 5.81
N LYS A 300 -2.08 27.70 6.89
CA LYS A 300 -1.17 28.84 6.83
C LYS A 300 0.23 28.40 6.35
N ARG A 301 0.78 27.31 6.90
CA ARG A 301 2.10 26.80 6.48
C ARG A 301 2.10 26.26 5.05
N ILE A 302 0.98 25.70 4.59
CA ILE A 302 0.80 25.30 3.18
C ILE A 302 0.79 26.55 2.28
N ALA A 303 0.08 27.59 2.64
CA ALA A 303 0.05 28.84 1.88
C ALA A 303 1.41 29.56 1.85
N GLU A 304 2.25 29.39 2.87
CA GLU A 304 3.64 29.85 2.90
C GLU A 304 4.57 28.98 2.01
N GLY A 305 4.12 27.85 1.46
CA GLY A 305 4.94 26.91 0.68
C GLY A 305 5.94 26.12 1.53
N ARG A 306 5.72 26.02 2.84
CA ARG A 306 6.65 25.37 3.78
C ARG A 306 6.17 23.99 4.21
N PHE A 307 4.89 23.79 4.39
CA PHE A 307 4.29 22.47 4.54
C PHE A 307 3.70 22.08 3.18
N GLU A 308 4.32 21.11 2.52
CA GLU A 308 4.00 20.75 1.16
C GLU A 308 3.09 19.51 1.10
N PRO A 309 1.84 19.64 0.61
CA PRO A 309 1.07 18.49 0.20
C PRO A 309 1.74 17.80 -0.99
N VAL A 310 2.15 16.54 -0.81
CA VAL A 310 2.67 15.68 -1.88
C VAL A 310 1.82 14.42 -2.01
N GLY A 311 1.89 13.74 -3.15
CA GLY A 311 1.09 12.55 -3.39
C GLY A 311 -0.37 12.87 -3.70
N ALA A 312 -0.73 12.83 -4.96
CA ALA A 312 -2.04 13.21 -5.48
C ALA A 312 -3.19 12.29 -5.05
N MET A 313 -2.90 11.18 -4.39
CA MET A 313 -3.86 10.13 -4.03
C MET A 313 -4.47 10.34 -2.63
N TYR A 314 -5.65 9.74 -2.43
CA TYR A 314 -6.37 9.84 -1.16
C TYR A 314 -5.63 9.17 0.00
N VAL A 315 -5.06 7.99 -0.25
CA VAL A 315 -4.10 7.28 0.61
C VAL A 315 -2.91 6.86 -0.24
N GLU A 316 -1.90 6.21 0.34
CA GLU A 316 -0.84 5.49 -0.38
C GLU A 316 -1.30 4.04 -0.63
N PRO A 317 -2.02 3.74 -1.73
CA PRO A 317 -2.62 2.44 -1.94
C PRO A 317 -1.62 1.41 -2.43
N ASP A 318 -1.94 0.13 -2.28
CA ASP A 318 -1.38 -0.89 -3.17
C ASP A 318 -1.67 -0.52 -4.63
N CYS A 319 -0.68 -0.61 -5.50
CA CYS A 319 -0.80 -0.24 -6.91
C CYS A 319 -0.83 -1.43 -7.88
N ASN A 320 -0.91 -2.66 -7.37
CA ASN A 320 -0.99 -3.89 -8.16
C ASN A 320 -2.38 -4.55 -8.10
N ILE A 321 -2.96 -4.66 -6.90
CA ILE A 321 -4.21 -5.41 -6.64
C ILE A 321 -5.48 -4.63 -6.96
N PRO A 322 -5.60 -3.31 -6.64
CA PRO A 322 -6.80 -2.55 -6.95
C PRO A 322 -7.10 -2.49 -8.44
N ALA A 323 -8.38 -2.45 -8.78
CA ALA A 323 -8.82 -2.21 -10.15
C ALA A 323 -8.44 -0.79 -10.61
N CYS A 324 -8.34 -0.60 -11.92
CA CYS A 324 -8.01 0.69 -12.51
C CYS A 324 -8.91 1.84 -12.01
N GLU A 325 -10.23 1.61 -11.94
CA GLU A 325 -11.16 2.62 -11.42
C GLU A 325 -10.86 3.02 -9.98
N SER A 326 -10.45 2.08 -9.12
CA SER A 326 -10.03 2.40 -7.75
C SER A 326 -8.82 3.32 -7.73
N LEU A 327 -7.80 3.07 -8.57
CA LEU A 327 -6.61 3.93 -8.67
C LEU A 327 -6.97 5.33 -9.20
N ILE A 328 -7.90 5.41 -10.16
CA ILE A 328 -8.43 6.70 -10.64
C ILE A 328 -9.14 7.44 -9.50
N ARG A 329 -9.94 6.74 -8.69
CA ARG A 329 -10.64 7.35 -7.55
C ARG A 329 -9.69 7.81 -6.46
N GLN A 330 -8.56 7.13 -6.25
CA GLN A 330 -7.50 7.61 -5.37
C GLN A 330 -7.05 9.01 -5.77
N CYS A 331 -6.76 9.22 -7.07
CA CYS A 331 -6.40 10.54 -7.61
C CYS A 331 -7.58 11.53 -7.56
N LEU A 332 -8.77 11.12 -7.99
CA LEU A 332 -9.95 11.99 -8.03
C LEU A 332 -10.28 12.56 -6.64
N TYR A 333 -10.34 11.72 -5.61
CA TYR A 333 -10.69 12.17 -4.27
C TYR A 333 -9.54 12.87 -3.55
N GLY A 334 -8.29 12.45 -3.78
CA GLY A 334 -7.11 13.13 -3.26
C GLY A 334 -7.01 14.55 -3.80
N GLN A 335 -7.05 14.70 -5.13
CA GLN A 335 -6.99 16.00 -5.80
C GLN A 335 -8.21 16.88 -5.50
N SER A 336 -9.41 16.31 -5.42
CA SER A 336 -10.62 17.07 -5.06
C SER A 336 -10.48 17.68 -3.68
N TYR A 337 -9.95 16.95 -2.71
CA TYR A 337 -9.69 17.43 -1.36
C TYR A 337 -8.68 18.58 -1.36
N PHE A 338 -7.54 18.41 -2.02
CA PHE A 338 -6.51 19.45 -2.08
C PHE A 338 -6.98 20.71 -2.81
N ARG A 339 -7.75 20.57 -3.89
CA ARG A 339 -8.37 21.70 -4.59
C ARG A 339 -9.38 22.44 -3.72
N GLU A 340 -10.25 21.70 -3.03
CA GLU A 340 -11.29 22.27 -2.16
C GLU A 340 -10.70 23.02 -0.96
N LYS A 341 -9.71 22.42 -0.29
CA LYS A 341 -9.22 22.93 0.99
C LYS A 341 -8.07 23.92 0.87
N PHE A 342 -7.22 23.75 -0.13
CA PHE A 342 -5.99 24.53 -0.29
C PHE A 342 -5.89 25.28 -1.62
N GLY A 343 -6.82 25.05 -2.57
CA GLY A 343 -6.77 25.65 -3.90
C GLY A 343 -5.61 25.10 -4.76
N LEU A 344 -5.06 23.94 -4.41
CA LEU A 344 -3.89 23.34 -5.04
C LEU A 344 -4.27 22.12 -5.88
N THR A 345 -3.60 21.95 -7.02
CA THR A 345 -3.52 20.66 -7.72
C THR A 345 -2.11 20.12 -7.52
N VAL A 346 -1.98 18.96 -6.87
CA VAL A 346 -0.69 18.31 -6.62
C VAL A 346 -0.23 17.61 -7.89
N ASN A 347 0.94 17.95 -8.41
CA ASN A 347 1.46 17.44 -9.67
C ASN A 347 2.39 16.23 -9.53
N ASN A 348 2.50 15.68 -8.34
CA ASN A 348 3.33 14.51 -8.07
C ASN A 348 2.53 13.41 -7.36
N CYS A 349 2.90 12.16 -7.64
CA CYS A 349 2.47 10.98 -6.91
C CYS A 349 3.66 10.49 -6.06
N TRP A 350 3.48 10.41 -4.75
CA TRP A 350 4.55 10.14 -3.79
C TRP A 350 4.21 8.89 -2.98
N LEU A 351 4.82 7.75 -3.36
CA LEU A 351 4.54 6.42 -2.83
C LEU A 351 5.84 5.72 -2.39
N PRO A 352 6.46 6.14 -1.28
CA PRO A 352 7.79 5.68 -0.90
C PRO A 352 7.81 4.20 -0.50
N ASP A 353 6.74 3.69 0.10
CA ASP A 353 6.70 2.34 0.69
C ASP A 353 5.83 1.32 -0.06
N VAL A 354 5.26 1.66 -1.22
CA VAL A 354 4.35 0.80 -1.98
C VAL A 354 5.09 -0.35 -2.67
N PHE A 355 4.44 -1.52 -2.75
CA PHE A 355 5.04 -2.82 -3.09
C PHE A 355 5.08 -3.14 -4.59
N GLY A 356 5.61 -2.19 -5.37
CA GLY A 356 5.62 -2.22 -6.82
C GLY A 356 4.39 -1.56 -7.44
N ASN A 357 4.49 -1.22 -8.72
CA ASN A 357 3.51 -0.36 -9.38
C ASN A 357 3.12 -0.89 -10.76
N SER A 358 1.82 -0.96 -11.01
CA SER A 358 1.25 -1.46 -12.25
C SER A 358 1.59 -0.56 -13.43
N TRP A 359 1.79 -1.17 -14.59
CA TRP A 359 2.16 -0.50 -15.84
C TRP A 359 1.11 0.49 -16.37
N ILE A 360 -0.14 0.44 -15.86
CA ILE A 360 -1.19 1.42 -16.22
C ILE A 360 -1.06 2.75 -15.47
N LEU A 361 -0.30 2.79 -14.37
CA LEU A 361 -0.27 3.96 -13.48
C LEU A 361 0.20 5.26 -14.18
N PRO A 362 1.21 5.27 -15.08
CA PRO A 362 1.58 6.49 -15.79
C PRO A 362 0.41 7.15 -16.51
N GLN A 363 -0.46 6.40 -17.17
CA GLN A 363 -1.65 6.94 -17.83
C GLN A 363 -2.62 7.58 -16.83
N ILE A 364 -2.87 6.90 -15.73
CA ILE A 364 -3.76 7.40 -14.68
C ILE A 364 -3.22 8.72 -14.11
N LEU A 365 -1.93 8.77 -13.83
CA LEU A 365 -1.27 9.95 -13.28
C LEU A 365 -1.34 11.13 -14.28
N GLN A 366 -0.88 10.90 -15.50
CA GLN A 366 -0.86 11.96 -16.54
C GLN A 366 -2.27 12.52 -16.79
N LYS A 367 -3.29 11.65 -16.97
CA LYS A 367 -4.68 12.07 -17.17
C LYS A 367 -5.33 12.65 -15.90
N SER A 368 -4.67 12.57 -14.75
CA SER A 368 -5.04 13.21 -13.47
C SER A 368 -4.24 14.49 -13.18
N GLY A 369 -3.45 14.99 -14.14
CA GLY A 369 -2.64 16.20 -13.98
C GLY A 369 -1.41 15.99 -13.07
N VAL A 370 -0.89 14.77 -13.04
CA VAL A 370 0.28 14.38 -12.26
C VAL A 370 1.42 14.02 -13.21
N ASP A 371 2.45 14.84 -13.21
CA ASP A 371 3.58 14.73 -14.13
C ASP A 371 4.75 13.94 -13.54
N TYR A 372 4.82 13.83 -12.20
CA TYR A 372 5.96 13.26 -11.49
C TYR A 372 5.53 12.12 -10.58
N PHE A 373 6.39 11.12 -10.49
CA PHE A 373 6.20 9.94 -9.64
C PHE A 373 7.43 9.72 -8.75
N VAL A 374 7.23 9.51 -7.46
CA VAL A 374 8.29 9.20 -6.50
C VAL A 374 7.94 7.90 -5.79
N SER A 375 8.90 6.97 -5.77
CA SER A 375 8.83 5.72 -5.02
C SER A 375 10.21 5.40 -4.44
N ASN A 376 10.36 4.30 -3.67
CA ASN A 376 11.68 3.99 -3.11
C ASN A 376 12.00 2.49 -3.11
N LYS A 377 11.02 1.63 -2.86
CA LYS A 377 11.23 0.20 -2.59
C LYS A 377 12.14 -0.52 -3.61
N MET A 378 12.04 -0.24 -4.91
CA MET A 378 12.85 -0.94 -5.93
C MET A 378 14.35 -0.67 -5.79
N SER A 379 14.76 0.46 -5.23
CA SER A 379 16.19 0.75 -5.00
C SER A 379 16.73 0.09 -3.74
N THR A 380 15.89 -0.14 -2.73
CA THR A 380 16.33 -0.50 -1.38
C THR A 380 15.93 -1.90 -0.95
N TRP A 381 14.91 -2.49 -1.58
CA TRP A 381 14.33 -3.78 -1.17
C TRP A 381 14.39 -4.88 -2.23
N ASN A 382 14.83 -4.61 -3.45
CA ASN A 382 15.07 -5.67 -4.42
C ASN A 382 16.16 -6.62 -3.90
N ASP A 383 15.89 -7.92 -3.95
CA ASP A 383 16.76 -8.95 -3.39
C ASP A 383 17.77 -9.54 -4.39
N THR A 384 17.51 -9.41 -5.67
CA THR A 384 18.30 -10.04 -6.75
C THR A 384 18.95 -8.99 -7.66
N ASN A 385 18.18 -8.02 -8.15
CA ASN A 385 18.66 -7.04 -9.11
C ASN A 385 18.61 -5.63 -8.52
N ARG A 386 19.68 -4.87 -8.71
CA ARG A 386 19.63 -3.45 -8.45
C ARG A 386 18.80 -2.76 -9.54
N PHE A 387 17.79 -1.96 -9.15
CA PHE A 387 17.03 -1.18 -10.13
C PHE A 387 17.97 -0.20 -10.85
N PRO A 388 17.96 -0.13 -12.20
CA PRO A 388 19.06 0.50 -12.95
C PRO A 388 19.04 2.02 -12.98
N HIS A 389 17.93 2.67 -12.60
CA HIS A 389 17.75 4.11 -12.67
C HIS A 389 17.23 4.69 -11.35
N ASN A 390 17.63 5.92 -11.06
CA ASN A 390 17.07 6.69 -9.96
C ASN A 390 16.17 7.83 -10.47
N ASN A 391 16.59 8.52 -11.53
CA ASN A 391 15.81 9.55 -12.21
C ASN A 391 15.61 9.15 -13.67
N PHE A 392 14.37 8.91 -14.09
CA PHE A 392 14.06 8.37 -15.42
C PHE A 392 12.66 8.78 -15.90
N ILE A 393 12.37 8.50 -17.16
CA ILE A 393 11.02 8.58 -17.72
C ILE A 393 10.36 7.21 -17.54
N TRP A 394 9.25 7.15 -16.83
CA TRP A 394 8.46 5.93 -16.72
C TRP A 394 7.33 5.93 -17.73
N LYS A 395 7.40 4.96 -18.67
CA LYS A 395 6.44 4.82 -19.75
C LYS A 395 5.40 3.77 -19.44
N GLY A 396 4.12 4.14 -19.56
CA GLY A 396 2.96 3.31 -19.37
C GLY A 396 2.65 2.38 -20.54
N ILE A 397 1.74 1.42 -20.29
CA ILE A 397 1.33 0.40 -21.27
C ILE A 397 0.69 1.00 -22.54
N ASP A 398 0.08 2.17 -22.44
CA ASP A 398 -0.53 2.93 -23.54
C ASP A 398 0.45 3.91 -24.23
N GLY A 399 1.66 4.03 -23.68
CA GLY A 399 2.68 4.97 -24.13
C GLY A 399 2.68 6.32 -23.42
N SER A 400 1.80 6.55 -22.44
CA SER A 400 1.85 7.72 -21.54
C SER A 400 3.16 7.76 -20.77
N GLU A 401 3.70 8.94 -20.51
CA GLU A 401 4.98 9.12 -19.82
C GLU A 401 4.82 10.03 -18.61
N VAL A 402 5.49 9.66 -17.52
CA VAL A 402 5.68 10.50 -16.35
C VAL A 402 7.16 10.49 -15.94
N TYR A 403 7.62 11.57 -15.37
CA TYR A 403 8.95 11.61 -14.76
C TYR A 403 8.97 10.87 -13.44
N ALA A 404 9.92 9.95 -13.27
CA ALA A 404 9.98 9.09 -12.09
C ALA A 404 11.31 9.25 -11.34
N CYS A 405 11.22 9.34 -10.02
CA CYS A 405 12.35 9.33 -9.11
C CYS A 405 12.25 8.14 -8.14
N VAL A 406 13.29 7.32 -8.09
CA VAL A 406 13.44 6.23 -7.14
C VAL A 406 14.77 6.45 -6.41
N PRO A 407 14.77 7.18 -5.27
CA PRO A 407 15.99 7.53 -4.55
C PRO A 407 16.85 6.32 -4.23
N PRO A 408 18.19 6.44 -4.27
CA PRO A 408 19.09 5.30 -4.15
C PRO A 408 19.21 4.73 -2.74
N THR A 409 18.83 5.50 -1.72
CA THR A 409 18.85 5.11 -0.30
C THR A 409 17.44 5.11 0.28
N HIS A 410 17.30 4.54 1.48
CA HIS A 410 16.01 4.41 2.14
C HIS A 410 15.31 5.76 2.36
N PHE A 411 13.98 5.80 2.34
CA PHE A 411 13.21 7.02 2.57
C PHE A 411 13.18 7.46 4.04
N ILE A 412 13.62 6.61 4.97
CA ILE A 412 13.84 6.94 6.38
C ILE A 412 15.34 7.10 6.57
N THR A 413 15.82 8.33 6.76
CA THR A 413 17.19 8.65 7.11
C THR A 413 17.25 9.69 8.22
N TRP A 414 18.36 9.75 8.92
CA TRP A 414 18.59 10.68 10.04
C TRP A 414 19.37 11.91 9.62
N ASN A 415 19.59 12.08 8.33
CA ASN A 415 20.30 13.21 7.76
C ASN A 415 21.75 13.36 8.29
N MET A 416 22.44 12.23 8.43
CA MET A 416 23.87 12.20 8.81
C MET A 416 24.77 12.43 7.59
N PRO A 417 25.97 13.02 7.74
CA PRO A 417 26.92 13.20 6.65
C PRO A 417 27.23 11.93 5.86
N SER A 418 27.42 10.81 6.57
CA SER A 418 27.65 9.50 5.95
C SER A 418 26.51 9.07 5.04
N GLN A 419 25.27 9.28 5.47
CA GLN A 419 24.07 8.92 4.69
C GLN A 419 23.91 9.80 3.44
N VAL A 420 24.29 11.08 3.52
CA VAL A 420 24.28 11.99 2.37
C VAL A 420 25.34 11.56 1.34
N GLN A 421 26.53 11.18 1.79
CA GLN A 421 27.58 10.66 0.92
C GLN A 421 27.18 9.31 0.29
N GLU A 422 26.65 8.37 1.09
CA GLU A 422 26.15 7.08 0.61
C GLU A 422 25.05 7.24 -0.44
N ASN A 423 24.16 8.23 -0.25
CA ASN A 423 23.11 8.54 -1.23
C ASN A 423 23.70 8.97 -2.56
N TRP A 424 24.69 9.88 -2.55
CA TRP A 424 25.41 10.28 -3.75
C TRP A 424 26.20 9.11 -4.37
N ASP A 425 26.88 8.32 -3.59
CA ASP A 425 27.71 7.21 -4.10
C ASP A 425 26.84 6.14 -4.77
N ALA A 426 25.67 5.87 -4.18
CA ALA A 426 24.70 4.93 -4.71
C ALA A 426 23.91 5.45 -5.91
N TYR A 427 23.93 6.75 -6.21
CA TYR A 427 23.19 7.35 -7.32
C TYR A 427 23.75 6.89 -8.67
N GLN A 428 22.89 6.38 -9.55
CA GLN A 428 23.29 5.74 -10.80
C GLN A 428 23.30 6.72 -11.99
N ASP A 429 22.41 7.71 -11.99
CA ASP A 429 22.21 8.62 -13.13
C ASP A 429 23.01 9.93 -12.98
N LYS A 430 24.26 9.85 -12.47
CA LYS A 430 25.12 11.02 -12.12
C LYS A 430 25.36 11.98 -13.28
N ASN A 431 25.40 11.48 -14.51
CA ASN A 431 25.73 12.29 -15.69
C ASN A 431 24.48 12.91 -16.35
N GLU A 432 23.31 12.28 -16.17
CA GLU A 432 22.09 12.64 -16.88
C GLU A 432 21.01 13.18 -15.94
N GLY A 433 20.94 12.66 -14.73
CA GLY A 433 19.83 12.84 -13.80
C GLY A 433 19.91 14.04 -12.84
N GLY A 434 20.96 14.88 -12.93
CA GLY A 434 21.07 16.06 -12.07
C GLY A 434 21.38 15.72 -10.60
N GLN A 435 20.59 16.28 -9.68
CA GLN A 435 20.71 16.00 -8.25
C GLN A 435 20.06 14.67 -7.89
N THR A 436 20.62 13.96 -6.90
CA THR A 436 19.89 12.85 -6.25
C THR A 436 18.98 13.38 -5.15
N LEU A 437 17.97 12.60 -4.79
CA LEU A 437 17.02 12.89 -3.71
C LEU A 437 17.40 12.09 -2.47
N GLN A 438 17.55 12.77 -1.33
CA GLN A 438 17.53 12.15 -0.01
C GLN A 438 16.30 12.62 0.76
N MET A 439 15.43 11.68 1.10
CA MET A 439 14.34 11.92 2.04
C MET A 439 14.86 11.70 3.46
N PHE A 440 14.49 12.57 4.40
CA PHE A 440 14.92 12.43 5.79
C PHE A 440 13.79 12.68 6.77
N GLY A 441 13.84 11.96 7.87
CA GLY A 441 12.84 11.95 8.93
C GLY A 441 12.42 10.54 9.30
N TYR A 442 11.82 10.38 10.45
CA TYR A 442 11.24 9.12 10.88
C TYR A 442 9.95 8.85 10.10
N GLY A 443 9.75 7.58 9.71
CA GLY A 443 8.61 7.10 8.93
C GLY A 443 7.85 5.96 9.61
N ASP A 444 7.05 5.25 8.85
CA ASP A 444 6.09 4.22 9.24
C ASP A 444 5.09 4.73 10.29
N GLY A 445 5.51 4.94 11.52
CA GLY A 445 4.70 5.50 12.60
C GLY A 445 4.55 7.00 12.58
N GLY A 446 5.00 7.67 11.52
CA GLY A 446 5.05 9.12 11.44
C GLY A 446 6.24 9.68 12.22
N SER A 447 6.07 10.90 12.79
CA SER A 447 7.09 11.61 13.55
C SER A 447 7.92 12.60 12.71
N GLY A 448 8.44 12.23 11.54
CA GLY A 448 9.14 13.13 10.61
C GLY A 448 10.50 13.61 11.09
N ALA A 449 10.93 14.78 10.65
CA ALA A 449 12.21 15.37 11.00
C ALA A 449 12.33 15.72 12.49
N THR A 450 13.52 15.63 13.03
CA THR A 450 13.87 16.11 14.37
C THR A 450 14.62 17.43 14.29
N GLU A 451 14.69 18.14 15.43
CA GLU A 451 15.51 19.32 15.56
C GLU A 451 16.97 19.06 15.19
N GLU A 452 17.52 17.93 15.63
CA GLU A 452 18.87 17.49 15.32
C GLU A 452 19.12 17.33 13.81
N MET A 453 18.19 16.70 13.09
CA MET A 453 18.30 16.55 11.63
C MET A 453 18.31 17.91 10.91
N VAL A 454 17.52 18.87 11.38
CA VAL A 454 17.49 20.23 10.82
C VAL A 454 18.78 20.98 11.15
N GLU A 455 19.27 20.87 12.37
CA GLU A 455 20.54 21.48 12.79
C GLU A 455 21.76 20.90 12.04
N LEU A 456 21.79 19.58 11.80
CA LEU A 456 22.82 18.95 10.96
C LEU A 456 22.76 19.46 9.51
N MET A 457 21.56 19.53 8.93
CA MET A 457 21.35 20.08 7.60
C MET A 457 21.94 21.48 7.43
N HIS A 458 21.70 22.37 8.39
CA HIS A 458 22.25 23.73 8.37
C HIS A 458 23.78 23.77 8.52
N ARG A 459 24.40 22.71 9.03
CA ARG A 459 25.82 22.59 9.25
C ARG A 459 26.61 21.96 8.12
N PHE A 460 25.93 21.30 7.19
CA PHE A 460 26.57 20.56 6.09
C PHE A 460 27.49 21.45 5.24
N GLU A 461 27.15 22.72 5.04
CA GLU A 461 27.96 23.67 4.30
C GLU A 461 29.34 23.94 4.95
N LYS A 462 29.51 23.66 6.27
CA LYS A 462 30.79 23.75 6.94
C LYS A 462 31.74 22.64 6.50
N LEU A 463 31.25 21.47 6.07
CA LEU A 463 32.04 20.32 5.65
C LEU A 463 32.30 20.29 4.14
N SER A 464 33.44 20.79 3.73
CA SER A 464 33.85 20.86 2.32
C SER A 464 34.00 19.50 1.63
N VAL A 465 34.14 18.42 2.40
CA VAL A 465 34.27 17.04 1.90
C VAL A 465 32.93 16.46 1.42
N MET A 466 31.80 17.03 1.85
CA MET A 466 30.48 16.56 1.50
C MET A 466 30.06 16.93 0.07
N PRO A 467 29.11 16.21 -0.54
CA PRO A 467 28.37 16.70 -1.68
C PRO A 467 27.69 18.04 -1.39
N GLU A 468 27.47 18.83 -2.43
CA GLU A 468 26.63 20.04 -2.32
C GLU A 468 25.21 19.63 -1.93
N THR A 469 24.68 20.18 -0.85
CA THR A 469 23.32 19.88 -0.37
C THR A 469 22.38 21.07 -0.55
N GLU A 470 21.12 20.79 -0.84
CA GLU A 470 20.08 21.81 -0.97
C GLU A 470 18.81 21.35 -0.25
N HIS A 471 18.38 22.07 0.78
CA HIS A 471 17.06 21.83 1.38
C HIS A 471 15.97 22.45 0.51
N THR A 472 15.05 21.62 0.05
CA THR A 472 14.04 22.01 -0.94
C THR A 472 12.69 21.34 -0.69
N THR A 473 11.65 21.73 -1.44
CA THR A 473 10.39 20.99 -1.53
C THR A 473 10.51 19.82 -2.52
N GLY A 474 9.65 18.83 -2.37
CA GLY A 474 9.57 17.72 -3.34
C GLY A 474 9.27 18.22 -4.75
N SER A 475 8.30 19.13 -4.90
CA SER A 475 7.93 19.68 -6.22
C SER A 475 9.04 20.50 -6.86
N ASP A 476 9.77 21.32 -6.09
CA ASP A 476 10.90 22.10 -6.62
C ASP A 476 12.05 21.19 -7.09
N PHE A 477 12.35 20.13 -6.30
CA PHE A 477 13.32 19.12 -6.70
C PHE A 477 12.94 18.46 -8.02
N LEU A 478 11.69 17.97 -8.13
CA LEU A 478 11.21 17.27 -9.32
C LEU A 478 11.27 18.18 -10.54
N LYS A 479 10.72 19.39 -10.44
CA LYS A 479 10.75 20.37 -11.51
C LYS A 479 12.18 20.70 -11.97
N LYS A 480 13.07 20.95 -11.04
CA LYS A 480 14.47 21.32 -11.34
C LYS A 480 15.23 20.22 -12.07
N ASN A 481 15.00 18.95 -11.75
CA ASN A 481 15.72 17.82 -12.34
C ASN A 481 15.13 17.28 -13.63
N PHE A 482 13.81 17.42 -13.80
CA PHE A 482 13.12 16.75 -14.90
C PHE A 482 12.70 17.69 -16.03
N ASP A 483 12.25 18.92 -15.72
CA ASP A 483 11.77 19.82 -16.76
C ASP A 483 12.86 20.18 -17.78
N GLY A 484 12.60 19.79 -19.03
CA GLY A 484 13.54 20.03 -20.14
C GLY A 484 14.78 19.13 -20.15
N ASN A 485 14.83 18.09 -19.35
CA ASN A 485 15.91 17.11 -19.36
C ASN A 485 15.66 15.98 -20.36
N GLU A 486 16.17 16.14 -21.58
CA GLU A 486 16.04 15.18 -22.69
C GLU A 486 16.99 13.97 -22.60
N LYS A 487 17.83 13.89 -21.56
CA LYS A 487 18.87 12.85 -21.45
C LYS A 487 18.46 11.68 -20.56
N LEU A 488 17.31 11.75 -19.92
CA LEU A 488 16.85 10.73 -19.02
C LEU A 488 16.62 9.40 -19.75
N ALA A 489 17.00 8.30 -19.09
CA ALA A 489 16.66 6.97 -19.54
C ALA A 489 15.15 6.75 -19.46
N THR A 490 14.63 5.80 -20.25
CA THR A 490 13.22 5.40 -20.21
C THR A 490 13.09 3.99 -19.69
N TRP A 491 12.22 3.81 -18.69
CA TRP A 491 11.76 2.50 -18.26
C TRP A 491 10.35 2.24 -18.80
N ASP A 492 10.23 1.26 -19.70
CA ASP A 492 8.98 0.84 -20.32
C ASP A 492 8.55 -0.50 -19.72
N GLY A 493 7.54 -0.48 -18.85
CA GLY A 493 7.10 -1.67 -18.12
C GLY A 493 6.56 -1.40 -16.72
N GLU A 494 6.11 -2.46 -16.05
CA GLU A 494 5.75 -2.40 -14.63
C GLU A 494 6.99 -2.11 -13.77
N LEU A 495 6.79 -1.42 -12.66
CA LEU A 495 7.81 -1.30 -11.62
C LEU A 495 7.64 -2.47 -10.63
N TYR A 496 8.21 -3.60 -10.99
CA TYR A 496 8.12 -4.84 -10.22
C TYR A 496 9.07 -4.79 -9.02
N LEU A 497 8.53 -5.04 -7.83
CA LEU A 497 9.32 -5.22 -6.62
C LEU A 497 9.68 -6.70 -6.46
N GLU A 498 10.96 -7.01 -6.36
CA GLU A 498 11.47 -8.39 -6.27
C GLU A 498 11.24 -9.03 -4.89
N MET A 499 11.06 -8.25 -3.86
CA MET A 499 10.50 -8.69 -2.57
C MET A 499 8.98 -8.43 -2.52
N HIS A 500 8.32 -8.87 -1.44
CA HIS A 500 6.87 -8.67 -1.22
C HIS A 500 5.95 -9.47 -2.15
N ARG A 501 6.44 -10.54 -2.78
CA ARG A 501 5.69 -11.43 -3.69
C ARG A 501 4.54 -12.15 -2.97
N GLY A 502 4.66 -12.37 -1.65
CA GLY A 502 3.64 -13.01 -0.83
C GLY A 502 2.37 -12.16 -0.69
N THR A 503 2.46 -10.85 -0.85
CA THR A 503 1.34 -9.92 -0.75
C THR A 503 0.23 -10.17 -1.78
N PHE A 504 0.53 -10.81 -2.89
CA PHE A 504 -0.47 -11.21 -3.87
C PHE A 504 -1.40 -12.33 -3.37
N THR A 505 -1.02 -13.02 -2.26
CA THR A 505 -1.77 -14.19 -1.75
C THR A 505 -2.15 -14.04 -0.27
N THR A 506 -1.32 -13.42 0.55
CA THR A 506 -1.53 -13.25 2.00
C THR A 506 -2.89 -12.58 2.31
N LYS A 507 -3.63 -13.13 3.28
CA LYS A 507 -4.98 -12.70 3.67
C LYS A 507 -5.94 -12.67 2.48
N SER A 508 -6.05 -13.80 1.84
CA SER A 508 -6.78 -14.06 0.60
C SER A 508 -8.23 -13.53 0.59
N LYS A 509 -8.92 -13.51 1.73
CA LYS A 509 -10.29 -12.98 1.85
C LYS A 509 -10.38 -11.49 1.58
N LEU A 510 -9.40 -10.70 2.02
CA LEU A 510 -9.37 -9.24 1.77
C LEU A 510 -9.37 -8.96 0.28
N LYS A 511 -8.58 -9.70 -0.47
CA LYS A 511 -8.44 -9.56 -1.92
C LYS A 511 -9.72 -9.93 -2.67
N ALA A 512 -10.36 -11.02 -2.25
CA ALA A 512 -11.63 -11.46 -2.81
C ALA A 512 -12.76 -10.46 -2.53
N TYR A 513 -12.82 -9.92 -1.31
CA TYR A 513 -13.79 -8.86 -0.96
C TYR A 513 -13.52 -7.56 -1.71
N ASN A 514 -12.25 -7.13 -1.81
CA ASN A 514 -11.90 -5.94 -2.58
C ASN A 514 -12.45 -6.04 -4.01
N ARG A 515 -12.15 -7.12 -4.75
CA ARG A 515 -12.67 -7.31 -6.11
C ARG A 515 -14.20 -7.33 -6.18
N LYS A 516 -14.83 -8.04 -5.26
CA LYS A 516 -16.30 -8.09 -5.17
C LYS A 516 -16.90 -6.70 -5.00
N LEU A 517 -16.35 -5.90 -4.09
CA LEU A 517 -16.84 -4.55 -3.80
C LEU A 517 -16.57 -3.56 -4.93
N GLU A 518 -15.44 -3.65 -5.62
CA GLU A 518 -15.16 -2.86 -6.81
C GLU A 518 -16.24 -3.07 -7.89
N PHE A 519 -16.62 -4.32 -8.17
CA PHE A 519 -17.69 -4.61 -9.12
C PHE A 519 -19.08 -4.23 -8.59
N MET A 520 -19.33 -4.38 -7.29
CA MET A 520 -20.60 -3.95 -6.70
C MET A 520 -20.76 -2.42 -6.74
N LEU A 521 -19.69 -1.66 -6.50
CA LEU A 521 -19.67 -0.20 -6.62
C LEU A 521 -19.96 0.23 -8.06
N ARG A 522 -19.27 -0.39 -9.03
CA ARG A 522 -19.54 -0.17 -10.45
C ARG A 522 -21.01 -0.39 -10.80
N ASP A 523 -21.57 -1.51 -10.38
CA ASP A 523 -22.99 -1.82 -10.64
C ASP A 523 -23.93 -0.86 -9.93
N ALA A 524 -23.63 -0.48 -8.67
CA ALA A 524 -24.42 0.47 -7.89
C ALA A 524 -24.44 1.86 -8.54
N GLU A 525 -23.31 2.35 -9.03
CA GLU A 525 -23.22 3.63 -9.74
C GLU A 525 -23.97 3.58 -11.07
N LEU A 526 -23.77 2.54 -11.88
CA LEU A 526 -24.48 2.34 -13.16
C LEU A 526 -25.98 2.34 -12.94
N LEU A 527 -26.48 1.48 -12.05
CA LEU A 527 -27.92 1.33 -11.82
C LEU A 527 -28.53 2.59 -11.21
N SER A 528 -27.84 3.26 -10.30
CA SER A 528 -28.28 4.55 -9.75
C SER A 528 -28.34 5.64 -10.81
N THR A 529 -27.38 5.67 -11.72
CA THR A 529 -27.38 6.63 -12.85
C THR A 529 -28.55 6.38 -13.80
N LEU A 530 -28.83 5.13 -14.14
CA LEU A 530 -29.96 4.79 -15.00
C LEU A 530 -31.31 5.16 -14.35
N ARG A 531 -31.42 5.10 -13.02
CA ARG A 531 -32.64 5.48 -12.27
C ARG A 531 -32.88 7.00 -12.21
N ILE A 532 -31.86 7.84 -12.45
CA ILE A 532 -32.05 9.30 -12.51
C ILE A 532 -33.14 9.68 -13.52
N LYS A 533 -33.17 9.00 -14.67
CA LYS A 533 -34.21 9.25 -15.70
C LYS A 533 -35.63 8.91 -15.23
N ASN A 534 -35.77 8.04 -14.21
CA ASN A 534 -37.05 7.73 -13.58
C ASN A 534 -37.39 8.73 -12.45
N GLY A 535 -36.57 9.77 -12.25
CA GLY A 535 -36.77 10.78 -11.21
C GLY A 535 -36.22 10.39 -9.84
N GLU A 536 -35.44 9.31 -9.74
CA GLU A 536 -34.79 8.92 -8.49
C GLU A 536 -33.54 9.74 -8.22
N LYS A 537 -33.30 10.07 -6.94
CA LYS A 537 -32.10 10.82 -6.54
C LYS A 537 -30.88 9.89 -6.53
N TYR A 538 -29.81 10.33 -7.18
CA TYR A 538 -28.51 9.63 -7.12
C TYR A 538 -27.92 9.70 -5.70
N PRO A 539 -27.50 8.56 -5.11
CA PRO A 539 -27.04 8.50 -3.72
C PRO A 539 -25.54 8.89 -3.59
N ALA A 540 -25.17 10.09 -4.06
CA ALA A 540 -23.79 10.55 -4.19
C ALA A 540 -22.98 10.45 -2.89
N GLU A 541 -23.53 10.95 -1.77
CA GLU A 541 -22.84 10.95 -0.48
C GLU A 541 -22.56 9.53 0.01
N LYS A 542 -23.56 8.65 -0.05
CA LYS A 542 -23.38 7.25 0.38
C LYS A 542 -22.33 6.53 -0.47
N LEU A 543 -22.35 6.70 -1.78
CA LEU A 543 -21.35 6.11 -2.68
C LEU A 543 -19.96 6.67 -2.42
N ARG A 544 -19.84 7.98 -2.17
CA ARG A 544 -18.57 8.62 -1.82
C ARG A 544 -17.99 8.07 -0.52
N GLU A 545 -18.81 7.92 0.51
CA GLU A 545 -18.38 7.32 1.79
C GLU A 545 -17.90 5.88 1.61
N ILE A 546 -18.61 5.08 0.81
CA ILE A 546 -18.21 3.70 0.51
C ILE A 546 -16.89 3.67 -0.25
N TYR A 547 -16.72 4.53 -1.27
CA TYR A 547 -15.44 4.64 -2.00
C TYR A 547 -14.30 5.05 -1.07
N LYS A 548 -14.47 6.05 -0.21
CA LYS A 548 -13.44 6.45 0.77
C LYS A 548 -13.04 5.29 1.68
N LYS A 549 -14.01 4.53 2.19
CA LYS A 549 -13.72 3.33 2.99
C LYS A 549 -12.98 2.26 2.20
N LEU A 550 -13.38 2.00 0.96
CA LEU A 550 -12.70 1.05 0.10
C LEU A 550 -11.25 1.50 -0.15
N MET A 551 -11.03 2.76 -0.52
CA MET A 551 -9.71 3.31 -0.77
C MET A 551 -8.79 3.25 0.46
N ILE A 552 -9.31 3.51 1.67
CA ILE A 552 -8.57 3.32 2.91
C ILE A 552 -8.17 1.84 3.08
N ASN A 553 -9.09 0.90 2.81
CA ASN A 553 -8.79 -0.53 2.90
C ASN A 553 -7.90 -1.04 1.76
N GLN A 554 -7.66 -0.24 0.72
CA GLN A 554 -6.67 -0.48 -0.33
C GLN A 554 -5.27 0.05 0.03
N PHE A 555 -5.10 0.66 1.20
CA PHE A 555 -3.80 1.06 1.72
C PHE A 555 -2.80 -0.11 1.65
N HIS A 556 -1.52 0.19 1.34
CA HIS A 556 -0.53 -0.81 0.94
C HIS A 556 -0.15 -1.83 2.03
N ASP A 557 -0.51 -1.61 3.29
CA ASP A 557 -0.40 -2.63 4.35
C ASP A 557 -1.74 -3.29 4.71
N ILE A 558 -2.90 -2.73 4.29
CA ILE A 558 -4.19 -3.36 4.56
C ILE A 558 -4.52 -4.42 3.50
N LEU A 559 -4.68 -4.03 2.25
CA LEU A 559 -5.06 -4.96 1.18
C LEU A 559 -4.02 -6.07 0.93
N PRO A 560 -2.72 -5.80 0.93
CA PRO A 560 -1.67 -6.83 0.86
C PRO A 560 -1.69 -7.84 2.00
N GLY A 561 -2.15 -7.42 3.18
CA GLY A 561 -2.30 -8.30 4.34
C GLY A 561 -1.14 -8.27 5.32
N SER A 562 -0.28 -7.27 5.25
CA SER A 562 0.94 -7.09 6.03
C SER A 562 0.72 -6.36 7.36
N HIS A 563 -0.37 -6.66 8.06
CA HIS A 563 -0.82 -5.99 9.27
C HIS A 563 -1.24 -6.97 10.38
N ILE A 564 -1.43 -6.43 11.59
CA ILE A 564 -1.85 -7.20 12.77
C ILE A 564 -3.31 -7.66 12.69
N THR A 565 -3.67 -8.68 13.48
CA THR A 565 -5.03 -9.27 13.51
C THR A 565 -6.16 -8.26 13.73
N PRO A 566 -6.04 -7.23 14.63
CA PRO A 566 -7.11 -6.24 14.79
C PRO A 566 -7.41 -5.44 13.52
N VAL A 567 -6.41 -5.11 12.70
CA VAL A 567 -6.60 -4.43 11.42
C VAL A 567 -7.38 -5.30 10.44
N TYR A 568 -7.08 -6.60 10.38
CA TYR A 568 -7.85 -7.55 9.58
C TYR A 568 -9.34 -7.56 9.96
N ARG A 569 -9.63 -7.57 11.27
CA ARG A 569 -11.02 -7.55 11.76
C ARG A 569 -11.74 -6.26 11.39
N ASP A 570 -11.05 -5.12 11.50
CA ASP A 570 -11.58 -3.81 11.13
C ASP A 570 -11.90 -3.75 9.63
N ALA A 571 -10.98 -4.22 8.79
CA ALA A 571 -11.16 -4.25 7.33
C ALA A 571 -12.32 -5.17 6.90
N MET A 572 -12.42 -6.37 7.52
CA MET A 572 -13.51 -7.28 7.23
C MET A 572 -14.87 -6.71 7.64
N ALA A 573 -14.97 -6.06 8.81
CA ALA A 573 -16.18 -5.39 9.26
C ALA A 573 -16.59 -4.24 8.32
N ASP A 574 -15.63 -3.46 7.84
CA ASP A 574 -15.88 -2.42 6.84
C ASP A 574 -16.43 -3.04 5.54
N TYR A 575 -15.82 -4.12 5.05
CA TYR A 575 -16.25 -4.79 3.82
C TYR A 575 -17.67 -5.36 3.91
N GLU A 576 -18.02 -6.01 5.01
CA GLU A 576 -19.37 -6.53 5.26
C GLU A 576 -20.39 -5.39 5.33
N GLN A 577 -20.06 -4.27 5.96
CA GLN A 577 -20.92 -3.10 6.00
C GLN A 577 -21.11 -2.47 4.61
N MET A 578 -20.02 -2.30 3.85
CA MET A 578 -20.07 -1.78 2.49
C MET A 578 -20.93 -2.68 1.58
N GLU A 579 -20.73 -3.99 1.64
CA GLU A 579 -21.52 -4.96 0.88
C GLU A 579 -23.01 -4.81 1.14
N LYS A 580 -23.41 -4.73 2.42
CA LYS A 580 -24.81 -4.56 2.81
C LYS A 580 -25.41 -3.28 2.22
N VAL A 581 -24.72 -2.15 2.35
CA VAL A 581 -25.21 -0.87 1.81
C VAL A 581 -25.27 -0.88 0.29
N LEU A 582 -24.30 -1.51 -0.37
CA LEU A 582 -24.31 -1.64 -1.83
C LEU A 582 -25.46 -2.53 -2.33
N PHE A 583 -25.80 -3.61 -1.62
CA PHE A 583 -27.00 -4.39 -1.95
C PHE A 583 -28.29 -3.56 -1.83
N GLU A 584 -28.40 -2.69 -0.83
CA GLU A 584 -29.55 -1.77 -0.69
C GLU A 584 -29.62 -0.78 -1.86
N ILE A 585 -28.48 -0.23 -2.31
CA ILE A 585 -28.39 0.71 -3.43
C ILE A 585 -28.72 0.01 -4.77
N ILE A 586 -28.13 -1.17 -5.01
CA ILE A 586 -28.40 -1.98 -6.20
C ILE A 586 -29.89 -2.31 -6.29
N GLY A 587 -30.51 -2.65 -5.16
CA GLY A 587 -31.92 -2.94 -5.06
C GLY A 587 -32.26 -4.34 -5.58
N SER A 588 -33.56 -4.55 -5.85
CA SER A 588 -34.09 -5.80 -6.36
C SER A 588 -35.16 -5.53 -7.44
N GLY A 589 -35.39 -6.49 -8.31
CA GLY A 589 -36.40 -6.41 -9.39
C GLY A 589 -36.91 -7.78 -9.82
N SER A 590 -37.77 -7.78 -10.80
CA SER A 590 -38.43 -8.98 -11.34
C SER A 590 -37.60 -9.65 -12.44
N GLU A 591 -36.80 -8.89 -13.17
CA GLU A 591 -35.99 -9.37 -14.29
C GLU A 591 -34.49 -9.33 -13.95
N TYR A 592 -33.71 -10.09 -14.70
CA TYR A 592 -32.26 -10.07 -14.61
C TYR A 592 -31.68 -9.07 -15.58
N PHE A 593 -30.82 -8.17 -15.10
CA PHE A 593 -30.14 -7.14 -15.88
C PHE A 593 -28.67 -7.53 -16.07
N ASN A 594 -28.23 -7.50 -17.30
CA ASN A 594 -26.82 -7.60 -17.66
C ASN A 594 -26.14 -6.23 -17.52
N THR A 595 -25.34 -6.03 -16.48
CA THR A 595 -24.61 -4.78 -16.26
C THR A 595 -23.36 -4.64 -17.14
N LEU A 596 -23.00 -5.67 -17.92
CA LEU A 596 -21.88 -5.63 -18.87
C LEU A 596 -22.33 -4.99 -20.19
N ASN A 597 -21.43 -4.29 -20.85
CA ASN A 597 -21.69 -3.66 -22.13
C ASN A 597 -21.42 -4.58 -23.35
N PHE A 598 -21.47 -5.87 -23.12
CA PHE A 598 -21.47 -6.90 -24.14
C PHE A 598 -22.44 -8.04 -23.79
N GLN A 599 -22.85 -8.81 -24.80
CA GLN A 599 -23.77 -9.92 -24.62
C GLN A 599 -23.20 -11.01 -23.72
N ARG A 600 -23.96 -11.45 -22.72
CA ARG A 600 -23.60 -12.62 -21.91
C ARG A 600 -23.80 -13.90 -22.69
N LYS A 601 -22.76 -14.71 -22.71
CA LYS A 601 -22.71 -15.99 -23.42
C LYS A 601 -22.13 -17.13 -22.59
N SER A 602 -21.49 -16.82 -21.45
CA SER A 602 -20.82 -17.81 -20.60
C SER A 602 -21.79 -18.42 -19.60
N ILE A 603 -21.44 -19.59 -19.09
CA ILE A 603 -22.19 -20.23 -18.01
C ILE A 603 -22.21 -19.34 -16.77
N ALA A 604 -23.37 -19.20 -16.13
CA ALA A 604 -23.55 -18.38 -14.94
C ALA A 604 -24.28 -19.16 -13.85
N PHE A 605 -23.87 -18.99 -12.60
CA PHE A 605 -24.59 -19.45 -11.44
C PHE A 605 -25.69 -18.44 -11.09
N ILE A 606 -26.92 -18.95 -10.91
CA ILE A 606 -28.07 -18.13 -10.54
C ILE A 606 -28.55 -18.58 -9.16
N PRO A 607 -28.46 -17.72 -8.15
CA PRO A 607 -28.96 -18.01 -6.81
C PRO A 607 -30.50 -18.24 -6.85
N ASP A 608 -30.93 -19.39 -6.33
CA ASP A 608 -32.35 -19.77 -6.20
C ASP A 608 -32.49 -20.76 -5.04
N LYS A 609 -33.38 -20.46 -4.10
CA LYS A 609 -33.65 -21.34 -2.93
C LYS A 609 -34.12 -22.74 -3.33
N ASN A 610 -34.73 -22.91 -4.49
CA ASN A 610 -35.18 -24.16 -5.05
C ASN A 610 -34.16 -24.82 -5.98
N GLY A 611 -32.98 -24.25 -6.12
CA GLY A 611 -31.90 -24.81 -6.93
C GLY A 611 -31.33 -26.09 -6.32
N ASN A 612 -30.81 -26.96 -7.16
CA ASN A 612 -30.25 -28.27 -6.77
C ASN A 612 -28.74 -28.20 -6.52
N ILE A 613 -28.06 -27.13 -6.93
CA ILE A 613 -26.60 -26.94 -6.80
C ILE A 613 -26.32 -25.97 -5.68
N THR A 614 -25.29 -26.26 -4.91
CA THR A 614 -24.77 -25.33 -3.90
C THR A 614 -23.41 -24.83 -4.34
N ARG A 615 -23.25 -23.50 -4.52
CA ARG A 615 -22.00 -22.82 -4.84
C ARG A 615 -21.71 -21.78 -3.78
N LYS A 616 -20.53 -21.84 -3.18
CA LYS A 616 -20.14 -20.95 -2.06
C LYS A 616 -21.17 -20.84 -0.93
N GLY A 617 -21.88 -21.95 -0.65
CA GLY A 617 -22.91 -21.99 0.38
C GLY A 617 -24.29 -21.49 -0.05
N GLU A 618 -24.44 -20.94 -1.25
CA GLU A 618 -25.73 -20.52 -1.80
C GLU A 618 -26.35 -21.62 -2.69
N LYS A 619 -27.65 -21.89 -2.54
CA LYS A 619 -28.37 -22.73 -3.45
C LYS A 619 -28.72 -22.01 -4.74
N GLY A 620 -28.68 -22.74 -5.85
CA GLY A 620 -28.98 -22.18 -7.14
C GLY A 620 -28.91 -23.22 -8.26
N PHE A 621 -28.73 -22.75 -9.46
CA PHE A 621 -28.55 -23.57 -10.66
C PHE A 621 -27.61 -22.87 -11.64
N PHE A 622 -26.96 -23.62 -12.51
CA PHE A 622 -26.22 -23.10 -13.63
C PHE A 622 -27.07 -23.00 -14.88
N THR A 623 -26.85 -21.93 -15.62
CA THR A 623 -27.47 -21.74 -16.94
C THR A 623 -26.54 -20.93 -17.83
N LYS A 624 -26.73 -21.03 -19.14
CA LYS A 624 -26.10 -20.15 -20.12
C LYS A 624 -27.10 -19.06 -20.47
N PRO A 625 -26.97 -17.86 -19.86
CA PRO A 625 -27.84 -16.75 -20.19
C PRO A 625 -27.56 -16.27 -21.61
N ASP A 626 -28.59 -15.76 -22.28
CA ASP A 626 -28.48 -15.07 -23.55
C ASP A 626 -29.15 -13.70 -23.38
N ILE A 627 -28.39 -12.79 -22.71
CA ILE A 627 -28.88 -11.44 -22.41
C ILE A 627 -27.96 -10.44 -23.09
N SER A 628 -28.54 -9.61 -23.93
CA SER A 628 -27.78 -8.56 -24.63
C SER A 628 -27.08 -7.59 -23.69
N ALA A 629 -26.15 -6.80 -24.21
CA ALA A 629 -25.45 -5.75 -23.48
C ALA A 629 -26.44 -4.80 -22.80
N LEU A 630 -26.17 -4.46 -21.53
CA LEU A 630 -26.92 -3.47 -20.76
C LEU A 630 -28.44 -3.61 -20.85
N SER A 631 -28.93 -4.85 -20.84
CA SER A 631 -30.36 -5.11 -21.04
C SER A 631 -30.93 -6.10 -20.02
N ASN A 632 -32.26 -6.10 -19.91
CA ASN A 632 -33.02 -7.07 -19.11
C ASN A 632 -33.23 -8.36 -19.89
N GLY A 633 -33.32 -9.46 -19.16
CA GLY A 633 -33.68 -10.75 -19.71
C GLY A 633 -34.29 -11.69 -18.67
N LYS A 634 -35.03 -12.68 -19.16
CA LYS A 634 -35.57 -13.74 -18.31
C LYS A 634 -34.61 -14.91 -18.27
N ILE A 635 -34.45 -15.47 -17.10
CA ILE A 635 -33.63 -16.66 -16.87
C ILE A 635 -34.57 -17.77 -16.39
N GLU A 636 -34.46 -18.93 -17.03
CA GLU A 636 -35.21 -20.12 -16.69
C GLU A 636 -34.24 -21.22 -16.22
N ASN A 637 -34.63 -21.92 -15.16
CA ASN A 637 -33.94 -23.14 -14.76
C ASN A 637 -34.35 -24.25 -15.73
N LYS A 638 -33.47 -24.66 -16.62
CA LYS A 638 -33.68 -25.75 -17.54
C LYS A 638 -33.79 -27.07 -16.77
N LYS A 639 -34.96 -27.67 -16.76
CA LYS A 639 -35.16 -29.02 -16.19
C LYS A 639 -34.61 -30.07 -17.14
N GLY A 640 -33.89 -31.04 -16.60
CA GLY A 640 -33.33 -32.16 -17.36
C GLY A 640 -32.47 -33.04 -16.47
N ASN A 641 -32.25 -34.24 -16.91
CA ASN A 641 -31.31 -35.19 -16.34
C ASN A 641 -29.93 -35.04 -17.03
N GLY A 642 -28.89 -35.58 -16.44
CA GLY A 642 -27.51 -35.50 -16.92
C GLY A 642 -27.16 -36.38 -18.13
N ASP A 643 -28.07 -36.66 -19.06
CA ASP A 643 -27.84 -37.56 -20.22
C ASP A 643 -26.74 -37.07 -21.18
N TRP A 644 -26.27 -35.81 -21.01
CA TRP A 644 -25.19 -35.22 -21.81
C TRP A 644 -23.77 -35.63 -21.37
N ILE A 645 -23.66 -36.26 -20.20
CA ILE A 645 -22.37 -36.71 -19.62
C ILE A 645 -22.40 -38.24 -19.45
N LYS A 646 -21.25 -38.89 -19.70
CA LYS A 646 -21.08 -40.30 -19.42
C LYS A 646 -19.90 -40.49 -18.49
N VAL A 647 -20.11 -41.16 -17.36
CA VAL A 647 -19.09 -41.45 -16.36
C VAL A 647 -18.86 -42.95 -16.35
N ASN A 648 -17.61 -43.36 -16.68
CA ASN A 648 -17.16 -44.75 -16.71
C ASN A 648 -15.91 -44.90 -15.84
N GLY A 649 -16.08 -45.08 -14.52
CA GLY A 649 -14.99 -45.09 -13.57
C GLY A 649 -14.28 -43.72 -13.52
N GLU A 650 -13.02 -43.68 -13.80
CA GLU A 650 -12.18 -42.46 -13.81
C GLU A 650 -12.28 -41.65 -15.11
N THR A 651 -12.92 -42.20 -16.15
CA THR A 651 -13.10 -41.57 -17.46
C THR A 651 -14.48 -40.92 -17.56
N VAL A 652 -14.49 -39.67 -18.00
CA VAL A 652 -15.68 -38.83 -18.13
C VAL A 652 -15.76 -38.26 -19.54
N GLU A 653 -16.90 -38.50 -20.20
CA GLU A 653 -17.20 -37.98 -21.53
C GLU A 653 -18.23 -36.84 -21.45
N THR A 654 -17.87 -35.65 -21.94
CA THR A 654 -18.73 -34.48 -22.09
C THR A 654 -18.88 -34.11 -23.56
N PRO A 655 -19.72 -33.12 -23.93
CA PRO A 655 -19.77 -32.64 -25.31
C PRO A 655 -18.40 -32.12 -25.81
N PHE A 656 -17.58 -31.57 -24.97
CA PHE A 656 -16.30 -30.94 -25.34
C PHE A 656 -15.09 -31.84 -25.13
N TYR A 657 -15.11 -32.69 -24.08
CA TYR A 657 -13.92 -33.39 -23.62
C TYR A 657 -14.13 -34.87 -23.37
N SER A 658 -13.06 -35.65 -23.57
CA SER A 658 -12.81 -36.90 -22.89
C SER A 658 -11.80 -36.62 -21.77
N ILE A 659 -12.18 -36.86 -20.51
CA ILE A 659 -11.39 -36.52 -19.33
C ILE A 659 -11.04 -37.78 -18.57
N GLU A 660 -9.78 -37.92 -18.13
CA GLU A 660 -9.35 -38.96 -17.21
C GLU A 660 -8.89 -38.27 -15.90
N PHE A 661 -9.54 -38.64 -14.80
CA PHE A 661 -9.22 -38.08 -13.48
C PHE A 661 -8.37 -39.04 -12.67
N ALA A 662 -7.49 -38.50 -11.83
CA ALA A 662 -6.89 -39.25 -10.75
C ALA A 662 -7.83 -39.26 -9.52
N PRO A 663 -7.64 -40.22 -8.59
CA PRO A 663 -8.45 -40.28 -7.38
C PRO A 663 -8.44 -39.02 -6.51
N ASP A 664 -7.42 -38.18 -6.59
CA ASP A 664 -7.27 -36.93 -5.85
C ASP A 664 -7.87 -35.69 -6.56
N GLY A 665 -8.57 -35.92 -7.70
CA GLY A 665 -9.21 -34.87 -8.47
C GLY A 665 -8.29 -34.12 -9.41
N SER A 666 -7.01 -34.50 -9.51
CA SER A 666 -6.14 -34.02 -10.59
C SER A 666 -6.57 -34.65 -11.92
N ILE A 667 -6.28 -33.95 -13.01
CA ILE A 667 -6.64 -34.35 -14.36
C ILE A 667 -5.43 -34.99 -15.03
N LEU A 668 -5.53 -36.25 -15.39
CA LEU A 668 -4.46 -37.01 -16.05
C LEU A 668 -4.47 -36.81 -17.56
N SER A 669 -5.66 -36.65 -18.15
CA SER A 669 -5.84 -36.39 -19.59
C SER A 669 -7.08 -35.50 -19.78
N LEU A 670 -6.96 -34.50 -20.61
CA LEU A 670 -8.04 -33.60 -21.03
C LEU A 670 -8.00 -33.47 -22.54
N ARG A 671 -8.62 -34.44 -23.22
CA ARG A 671 -8.65 -34.49 -24.65
C ARG A 671 -9.84 -33.73 -25.22
N ASP A 672 -9.55 -32.69 -25.94
CA ASP A 672 -10.53 -31.84 -26.63
C ASP A 672 -11.04 -32.53 -27.89
N LYS A 673 -12.36 -32.65 -28.00
CA LYS A 673 -13.03 -33.35 -29.12
C LYS A 673 -13.12 -32.47 -30.36
N GLU A 674 -13.27 -31.14 -30.19
CA GLU A 674 -13.37 -30.19 -31.30
C GLU A 674 -12.01 -29.86 -31.89
N LEU A 675 -11.02 -29.59 -31.01
CA LEU A 675 -9.67 -29.24 -31.42
C LEU A 675 -8.77 -30.48 -31.65
N CYS A 676 -9.27 -31.70 -31.37
CA CYS A 676 -8.56 -32.95 -31.53
C CYS A 676 -7.19 -32.99 -30.87
N ARG A 677 -7.04 -32.35 -29.67
CA ARG A 677 -5.76 -32.26 -28.97
C ARG A 677 -5.85 -32.61 -27.47
N GLU A 678 -4.73 -32.99 -26.92
CA GLU A 678 -4.51 -33.18 -25.48
C GLU A 678 -3.97 -31.89 -24.86
N TRP A 679 -4.58 -31.46 -23.76
CA TRP A 679 -4.17 -30.24 -23.05
C TRP A 679 -3.22 -30.48 -21.88
N VAL A 680 -3.17 -31.70 -21.36
CA VAL A 680 -2.40 -32.04 -20.16
C VAL A 680 -0.99 -32.52 -20.52
N LYS A 681 0.00 -32.01 -19.81
CA LYS A 681 1.39 -32.47 -19.85
C LYS A 681 1.98 -32.41 -18.44
N GLY A 682 1.86 -33.50 -17.70
CA GLY A 682 2.30 -33.56 -16.30
C GLY A 682 1.17 -33.29 -15.30
N ASP A 683 1.48 -32.65 -14.22
CA ASP A 683 0.46 -32.31 -13.20
C ASP A 683 -0.54 -31.29 -13.74
N PHE A 684 -1.85 -31.54 -13.53
CA PHE A 684 -2.88 -30.66 -13.98
C PHE A 684 -4.04 -30.63 -12.99
N ASN A 685 -4.42 -29.48 -12.50
CA ASN A 685 -5.28 -29.26 -11.32
C ASN A 685 -4.73 -30.00 -10.08
N LYS A 686 -3.40 -30.05 -9.96
CA LYS A 686 -2.74 -30.73 -8.86
C LYS A 686 -2.48 -29.75 -7.72
N LEU A 687 -3.07 -30.00 -6.54
CA LEU A 687 -2.74 -29.24 -5.35
C LEU A 687 -1.36 -29.62 -4.84
N LYS A 688 -0.52 -28.62 -4.63
CA LYS A 688 0.80 -28.76 -4.00
C LYS A 688 0.93 -27.80 -2.83
N MET A 689 1.49 -28.29 -1.74
CA MET A 689 1.78 -27.50 -0.56
C MET A 689 3.27 -27.48 -0.29
N TYR A 690 3.76 -26.34 0.14
CA TYR A 690 5.17 -26.11 0.40
C TYR A 690 5.38 -25.45 1.75
N HIS A 691 6.53 -25.70 2.37
CA HIS A 691 7.03 -24.90 3.46
C HIS A 691 7.46 -23.53 2.94
N ASP A 692 6.94 -22.47 3.57
CA ASP A 692 7.25 -21.10 3.24
C ASP A 692 7.56 -20.29 4.51
N THR A 693 8.84 -20.05 4.74
CA THR A 693 9.36 -19.37 5.93
C THR A 693 10.36 -18.30 5.52
N PRO A 694 9.90 -17.15 5.00
CA PRO A 694 10.79 -16.11 4.45
C PRO A 694 11.51 -15.27 5.53
N GLY A 695 11.57 -15.71 6.76
CA GLY A 695 12.31 -15.03 7.82
C GLY A 695 11.56 -13.81 8.38
N ASN A 696 12.16 -12.61 8.29
CA ASN A 696 11.63 -11.42 8.95
C ASN A 696 10.38 -10.83 8.28
N TYR A 697 10.15 -11.13 6.98
CA TYR A 697 9.08 -10.52 6.18
C TYR A 697 8.03 -11.55 5.77
N ASP A 698 7.52 -12.30 6.74
CA ASP A 698 6.67 -13.45 6.53
C ASP A 698 5.38 -13.12 5.73
N ALA A 699 4.67 -12.05 6.06
CA ALA A 699 3.47 -11.66 5.31
C ALA A 699 3.79 -11.10 3.92
N TRP A 700 4.95 -10.51 3.75
CA TRP A 700 5.31 -9.78 2.54
C TRP A 700 5.87 -10.68 1.45
N ASP A 701 6.78 -11.62 1.77
CA ASP A 701 7.52 -12.32 0.75
C ASP A 701 7.35 -13.85 0.78
N ILE A 702 7.69 -14.48 -0.34
CA ILE A 702 7.76 -15.93 -0.56
C ILE A 702 9.22 -16.28 -0.79
N LEU A 703 9.71 -17.36 -0.15
CA LEU A 703 11.06 -17.84 -0.39
C LEU A 703 11.25 -18.28 -1.85
N PRO A 704 12.33 -17.85 -2.54
CA PRO A 704 12.61 -18.27 -3.91
C PRO A 704 12.70 -19.79 -4.09
N ASN A 705 13.20 -20.49 -3.08
CA ASN A 705 13.40 -21.96 -3.06
C ASN A 705 12.28 -22.72 -2.35
N TYR A 706 11.08 -22.18 -2.23
CA TYR A 706 9.97 -22.87 -1.56
C TYR A 706 9.66 -24.24 -2.17
N LYS A 707 9.88 -24.40 -3.49
CA LYS A 707 9.66 -25.66 -4.21
C LYS A 707 10.55 -26.83 -3.72
N ASP A 708 11.69 -26.53 -3.09
CA ASP A 708 12.60 -27.53 -2.52
C ASP A 708 12.06 -28.17 -1.24
N ARG A 709 10.96 -27.63 -0.70
CA ARG A 709 10.40 -28.04 0.60
C ARG A 709 8.92 -28.43 0.48
N PRO A 710 8.59 -29.46 -0.32
CA PRO A 710 7.21 -29.91 -0.48
C PRO A 710 6.66 -30.50 0.82
N CYS A 711 5.36 -30.32 1.01
CA CYS A 711 4.60 -30.88 2.12
C CYS A 711 3.52 -31.83 1.59
N GLU A 712 3.19 -32.82 2.39
CA GLU A 712 2.21 -33.84 2.00
C GLU A 712 0.78 -33.28 2.04
N ILE A 713 0.00 -33.62 1.02
CA ILE A 713 -1.45 -33.52 1.00
C ILE A 713 -1.99 -34.94 0.83
N SER A 714 -2.73 -35.45 1.81
CA SER A 714 -3.25 -36.80 1.83
C SER A 714 -4.67 -36.88 1.28
N LEU A 715 -4.95 -37.95 0.51
CA LEU A 715 -6.28 -38.28 0.04
C LEU A 715 -7.12 -38.87 1.18
N LYS A 716 -8.28 -38.29 1.48
CA LYS A 716 -9.24 -38.81 2.50
C LYS A 716 -10.47 -39.44 1.90
N LYS A 717 -11.03 -38.87 0.84
CA LYS A 717 -12.10 -39.49 0.05
C LYS A 717 -11.73 -39.30 -1.42
N PRO A 718 -11.69 -40.35 -2.20
CA PRO A 718 -11.40 -40.27 -3.63
C PRO A 718 -12.49 -39.48 -4.35
N LEU A 719 -12.19 -39.07 -5.58
CA LEU A 719 -13.12 -38.38 -6.45
C LEU A 719 -14.36 -39.24 -6.70
N GLU A 720 -15.51 -38.69 -6.40
CA GLU A 720 -16.81 -39.33 -6.58
C GLU A 720 -17.71 -38.47 -7.46
N PHE A 721 -18.41 -39.07 -8.38
CA PHE A 721 -19.49 -38.42 -9.12
C PHE A 721 -20.72 -38.22 -8.22
N ILE A 722 -21.09 -36.95 -8.02
CA ILE A 722 -22.21 -36.57 -7.16
C ILE A 722 -23.55 -36.63 -7.92
N GLY A 723 -23.54 -36.14 -9.14
CA GLY A 723 -24.72 -36.09 -9.99
C GLY A 723 -24.64 -35.09 -11.13
N ALA A 724 -25.65 -35.08 -11.97
CA ALA A 724 -25.76 -34.09 -13.04
C ALA A 724 -27.19 -33.67 -13.26
N ASP A 725 -27.38 -32.40 -13.61
CA ASP A 725 -28.63 -31.84 -14.09
C ASP A 725 -28.57 -31.50 -15.60
N ALA A 726 -29.48 -30.68 -16.08
CA ALA A 726 -29.52 -30.27 -17.48
C ALA A 726 -28.28 -29.51 -17.95
N GLN A 727 -27.51 -28.87 -17.04
CA GLN A 727 -26.41 -27.96 -17.39
C GLN A 727 -25.08 -28.24 -16.68
N CYS A 728 -25.10 -28.81 -15.48
CA CYS A 728 -23.93 -28.99 -14.64
C CYS A 728 -23.83 -30.44 -14.12
N ALA A 729 -22.62 -30.95 -14.09
CA ALA A 729 -22.25 -32.20 -13.44
C ALA A 729 -21.23 -31.93 -12.35
N GLU A 730 -21.41 -32.52 -11.18
CA GLU A 730 -20.58 -32.31 -10.01
C GLU A 730 -19.81 -33.57 -9.60
N PHE A 731 -18.55 -33.39 -9.29
CA PHE A 731 -17.65 -34.38 -8.69
C PHE A 731 -17.10 -33.80 -7.39
N SER A 732 -16.85 -34.62 -6.38
CA SER A 732 -16.28 -34.18 -5.11
C SER A 732 -15.13 -35.06 -4.67
N VAL A 733 -14.07 -34.43 -4.19
CA VAL A 733 -12.91 -35.09 -3.59
C VAL A 733 -12.60 -34.43 -2.26
N THR A 734 -12.10 -35.20 -1.30
CA THR A 734 -11.64 -34.64 -0.01
C THR A 734 -10.19 -34.98 0.21
N LEU A 735 -9.41 -33.94 0.40
CA LEU A 735 -8.01 -33.96 0.75
C LEU A 735 -7.80 -33.43 2.17
N ALA A 736 -6.66 -33.71 2.77
CA ALA A 736 -6.29 -33.14 4.06
C ALA A 736 -4.76 -32.97 4.13
N THR A 737 -4.39 -31.98 4.90
CA THR A 737 -3.03 -31.78 5.42
C THR A 737 -2.95 -32.26 6.86
N GLU A 738 -1.89 -31.93 7.57
CA GLU A 738 -1.77 -32.26 9.00
C GLU A 738 -2.87 -31.61 9.86
N LYS A 739 -3.26 -30.37 9.56
CA LYS A 739 -4.15 -29.54 10.40
C LYS A 739 -5.38 -29.03 9.67
N SER A 740 -5.46 -29.27 8.35
CA SER A 740 -6.48 -28.68 7.51
C SER A 740 -7.26 -29.71 6.70
N LYS A 741 -8.52 -29.42 6.43
CA LYS A 741 -9.37 -30.19 5.55
C LYS A 741 -9.68 -29.40 4.31
N TRP A 742 -9.59 -30.07 3.16
CA TRP A 742 -9.80 -29.48 1.83
C TRP A 742 -10.81 -30.30 1.03
N GLN A 743 -11.99 -29.76 0.80
CA GLN A 743 -12.93 -30.34 -0.15
C GLN A 743 -12.86 -29.56 -1.45
N MET A 744 -12.72 -30.28 -2.57
CA MET A 744 -12.76 -29.71 -3.91
C MET A 744 -13.99 -30.27 -4.62
N ILE A 745 -14.79 -29.38 -5.23
CA ILE A 745 -15.92 -29.72 -6.07
C ILE A 745 -15.54 -29.33 -7.50
N ILE A 746 -15.51 -30.30 -8.41
CA ILE A 746 -15.21 -30.10 -9.81
C ILE A 746 -16.53 -30.09 -10.58
N ARG A 747 -16.77 -29.02 -11.36
CA ARG A 747 -17.98 -28.87 -12.16
C ARG A 747 -17.65 -28.86 -13.65
N LEU A 748 -18.35 -29.71 -14.38
CA LEU A 748 -18.34 -29.76 -15.83
C LEU A 748 -19.68 -29.27 -16.37
N PHE A 749 -19.65 -28.59 -17.49
CA PHE A 749 -20.84 -27.97 -18.05
C PHE A 749 -21.21 -28.52 -19.43
N ARG A 750 -22.52 -28.62 -19.68
CA ARG A 750 -23.03 -29.05 -20.98
C ARG A 750 -22.73 -28.03 -22.09
N ASP A 751 -22.95 -26.77 -21.82
CA ASP A 751 -22.94 -25.69 -22.81
C ASP A 751 -21.71 -24.75 -22.64
N SER A 752 -20.69 -25.16 -21.88
CA SER A 752 -19.45 -24.42 -21.69
C SER A 752 -18.22 -25.33 -21.68
N ARG A 753 -17.11 -24.82 -22.21
CA ARG A 753 -15.78 -25.45 -22.17
C ARG A 753 -15.10 -25.30 -20.80
N GLY A 754 -15.58 -24.40 -19.96
CA GLY A 754 -15.02 -24.16 -18.63
C GLY A 754 -15.15 -25.36 -17.70
N ILE A 755 -14.13 -25.59 -16.89
CA ILE A 755 -14.12 -26.56 -15.79
C ILE A 755 -13.98 -25.74 -14.50
N GLU A 756 -15.06 -25.64 -13.71
CA GLU A 756 -15.03 -24.87 -12.47
C GLU A 756 -14.56 -25.74 -11.32
N ILE A 757 -13.67 -25.18 -10.51
CA ILE A 757 -13.16 -25.81 -9.28
C ILE A 757 -13.57 -24.94 -8.09
N GLU A 758 -14.47 -25.46 -7.25
CA GLU A 758 -14.79 -24.84 -5.95
C GLU A 758 -14.00 -25.51 -4.85
N ASN A 759 -13.40 -24.68 -4.00
CA ASN A 759 -12.60 -25.12 -2.87
C ASN A 759 -13.26 -24.69 -1.56
N ILE A 760 -13.57 -25.66 -0.72
CA ILE A 760 -14.11 -25.46 0.63
C ILE A 760 -13.05 -25.96 1.59
N VAL A 761 -12.43 -25.05 2.31
CA VAL A 761 -11.21 -25.32 3.09
C VAL A 761 -11.40 -24.88 4.53
N ASP A 762 -11.12 -25.80 5.46
CA ASP A 762 -10.86 -25.45 6.86
C ASP A 762 -9.35 -25.40 7.05
N TRP A 763 -8.80 -24.17 7.04
CA TRP A 763 -7.37 -23.91 6.98
C TRP A 763 -6.79 -23.55 8.33
N ASN A 764 -5.84 -24.35 8.83
CA ASN A 764 -5.25 -24.20 10.17
C ASN A 764 -3.72 -24.38 10.16
N GLU A 765 -3.07 -24.13 9.04
CA GLU A 765 -1.64 -24.30 8.85
C GLU A 765 -0.84 -23.07 9.31
N LYS A 766 0.47 -23.25 9.45
CA LYS A 766 1.46 -22.20 9.67
C LYS A 766 2.64 -22.40 8.72
N HIS A 767 3.17 -21.31 8.18
CA HIS A 767 4.31 -21.34 7.26
C HIS A 767 4.10 -22.30 6.07
N LYS A 768 2.92 -22.23 5.46
CA LYS A 768 2.57 -23.03 4.29
C LYS A 768 2.07 -22.14 3.14
N LEU A 769 2.44 -22.55 1.93
CA LEU A 769 1.91 -22.01 0.69
C LEU A 769 1.27 -23.16 -0.09
N VAL A 770 0.02 -22.97 -0.54
CA VAL A 770 -0.69 -23.93 -1.39
C VAL A 770 -0.90 -23.35 -2.76
N LYS A 771 -0.54 -24.12 -3.77
CA LYS A 771 -0.74 -23.82 -5.18
C LYS A 771 -1.49 -24.92 -5.90
N ALA A 772 -2.25 -24.55 -6.93
CA ALA A 772 -2.78 -25.49 -7.93
C ALA A 772 -1.92 -25.41 -9.19
N GLU A 773 -1.30 -26.51 -9.56
CA GLU A 773 -0.39 -26.59 -10.72
C GLU A 773 -1.08 -27.13 -11.97
N TYR A 774 -0.66 -26.60 -13.12
CA TYR A 774 -1.19 -26.88 -14.45
C TYR A 774 -0.04 -27.01 -15.46
N GLY A 775 0.40 -28.23 -15.69
CA GLY A 775 1.31 -28.56 -16.79
C GLY A 775 0.54 -28.61 -18.11
N CYS A 776 0.70 -27.58 -18.92
CA CYS A 776 -0.04 -27.42 -20.17
C CYS A 776 0.74 -28.01 -21.37
N ASN A 777 0.06 -28.77 -22.21
CA ASN A 777 0.63 -29.29 -23.45
C ASN A 777 0.61 -28.22 -24.56
N VAL A 778 1.25 -27.10 -24.26
CA VAL A 778 1.46 -25.98 -25.18
C VAL A 778 2.95 -25.60 -25.18
N LEU A 779 3.45 -25.13 -26.31
CA LEU A 779 4.79 -24.56 -26.39
C LEU A 779 4.70 -23.04 -26.27
N SER A 780 4.53 -22.56 -25.05
CA SER A 780 4.52 -21.12 -24.75
C SER A 780 5.81 -20.68 -24.07
N ARG A 781 6.22 -19.46 -24.35
CA ARG A 781 7.34 -18.78 -23.65
C ARG A 781 6.88 -17.60 -22.82
N GLU A 782 5.59 -17.37 -22.79
CA GLU A 782 4.96 -16.25 -22.11
C GLU A 782 3.76 -16.72 -21.28
N LEU A 783 3.60 -16.12 -20.14
CA LEU A 783 2.36 -16.08 -19.38
C LEU A 783 1.67 -14.74 -19.67
N VAL A 784 0.50 -14.79 -20.22
CA VAL A 784 -0.34 -13.61 -20.47
C VAL A 784 -1.25 -13.40 -19.27
N CYS A 785 -1.21 -12.22 -18.69
CA CYS A 785 -2.00 -11.87 -17.50
C CYS A 785 -2.82 -10.62 -17.77
N ASP A 786 -4.07 -10.58 -17.34
CA ASP A 786 -4.73 -9.30 -17.19
C ASP A 786 -4.22 -8.58 -15.92
N THR A 787 -4.33 -7.28 -15.92
CA THR A 787 -3.90 -6.40 -14.84
C THR A 787 -5.03 -5.45 -14.44
N SER A 788 -4.73 -4.41 -13.69
CA SER A 788 -5.71 -3.36 -13.33
C SER A 788 -6.44 -2.80 -14.55
N ALA A 789 -5.72 -2.64 -15.68
CA ALA A 789 -6.25 -2.39 -17.02
C ALA A 789 -5.24 -2.87 -18.08
N GLY A 790 -5.74 -3.55 -19.10
CA GLY A 790 -4.90 -4.15 -20.14
C GLY A 790 -4.30 -5.49 -19.76
N ILE A 791 -3.40 -5.97 -20.60
CA ILE A 791 -2.75 -7.27 -20.49
C ILE A 791 -1.23 -7.11 -20.51
N ILE A 792 -0.54 -7.90 -19.68
CA ILE A 792 0.91 -7.97 -19.65
C ILE A 792 1.38 -9.36 -20.03
N ARG A 793 2.49 -9.43 -20.77
CA ARG A 793 3.15 -10.68 -21.17
C ARG A 793 4.45 -10.83 -20.40
N ARG A 794 4.63 -11.93 -19.70
CA ARG A 794 5.82 -12.22 -18.88
C ARG A 794 6.45 -13.51 -19.31
N GLU A 795 7.77 -13.48 -19.52
CA GLU A 795 8.52 -14.66 -19.96
C GLU A 795 8.47 -15.79 -18.92
N THR A 796 8.32 -17.03 -19.39
CA THR A 796 8.28 -18.24 -18.54
C THR A 796 9.62 -18.94 -18.42
N HIS A 797 10.66 -18.46 -19.11
CA HIS A 797 12.03 -18.95 -18.98
C HIS A 797 12.82 -18.14 -17.93
N ARG A 798 13.97 -18.67 -17.51
CA ARG A 798 14.80 -18.11 -16.44
C ARG A 798 16.23 -17.83 -16.91
N ASN A 799 16.38 -17.13 -18.03
CA ASN A 799 17.68 -16.88 -18.67
C ASN A 799 18.50 -15.82 -17.94
N THR A 800 17.84 -14.85 -17.36
CA THR A 800 18.48 -13.71 -16.68
C THR A 800 18.05 -13.64 -15.21
N SER A 801 18.79 -12.90 -14.39
CA SER A 801 18.44 -12.65 -12.99
C SER A 801 17.08 -11.93 -12.84
N TRP A 802 16.72 -11.06 -13.78
CA TRP A 802 15.41 -10.39 -13.80
C TRP A 802 14.26 -11.38 -13.98
N GLN A 803 14.40 -12.35 -14.87
CA GLN A 803 13.39 -13.38 -15.09
C GLN A 803 13.35 -14.38 -13.92
N GLN A 804 14.51 -14.68 -13.31
CA GLN A 804 14.58 -15.52 -12.11
C GLN A 804 13.88 -14.86 -10.92
N ALA A 805 14.06 -13.56 -10.74
CA ALA A 805 13.45 -12.80 -9.65
C ALA A 805 11.90 -12.74 -9.76
N ARG A 806 11.34 -12.80 -10.98
CA ARG A 806 9.89 -12.78 -11.24
C ARG A 806 9.25 -14.18 -11.16
N PHE A 807 9.57 -14.95 -10.12
CA PHE A 807 9.02 -16.30 -9.96
C PHE A 807 7.59 -16.34 -9.43
N GLU A 808 7.06 -15.24 -8.91
CA GLU A 808 5.67 -15.03 -8.53
C GLU A 808 5.26 -13.64 -9.01
N VAL A 809 4.12 -13.55 -9.70
CA VAL A 809 3.64 -12.29 -10.29
C VAL A 809 2.17 -12.05 -10.00
N CYS A 810 1.76 -10.77 -10.05
CA CYS A 810 0.37 -10.38 -9.91
C CYS A 810 -0.38 -10.55 -11.24
N HIS A 811 -1.57 -11.14 -11.18
CA HIS A 811 -2.57 -11.10 -12.22
C HIS A 811 -3.93 -10.79 -11.61
N HIS A 812 -4.92 -10.39 -12.39
CA HIS A 812 -6.26 -10.07 -11.89
C HIS A 812 -7.25 -11.22 -12.12
N LYS A 813 -8.15 -11.05 -13.08
CA LYS A 813 -9.26 -11.99 -13.30
C LYS A 813 -8.81 -13.28 -13.97
N TRP A 814 -7.77 -13.22 -14.80
CA TRP A 814 -7.31 -14.37 -15.56
C TRP A 814 -5.80 -14.30 -15.86
N CYS A 815 -5.24 -15.47 -16.09
CA CYS A 815 -3.95 -15.63 -16.77
C CYS A 815 -4.07 -16.75 -17.79
N ASP A 816 -3.24 -16.71 -18.83
CA ASP A 816 -3.29 -17.62 -19.97
C ASP A 816 -1.92 -18.05 -20.44
N MET A 817 -1.84 -19.29 -20.86
CA MET A 817 -0.68 -19.86 -21.53
C MET A 817 -1.11 -20.50 -22.85
N ALA A 818 -0.73 -19.87 -23.95
CA ALA A 818 -1.16 -20.28 -25.28
C ALA A 818 -0.01 -20.37 -26.28
N GLU A 819 -0.22 -21.19 -27.29
CA GLU A 819 0.49 -21.20 -28.57
C GLU A 819 -0.49 -20.82 -29.69
N GLN A 820 -0.03 -20.71 -30.96
CA GLN A 820 -0.87 -20.25 -32.07
C GLN A 820 -2.17 -21.06 -32.24
N GLY A 821 -2.15 -22.35 -31.91
CA GLY A 821 -3.30 -23.25 -32.09
C GLY A 821 -4.29 -23.28 -30.93
N GLY A 822 -3.96 -22.68 -29.79
CA GLY A 822 -4.82 -22.65 -28.62
C GLY A 822 -4.05 -22.62 -27.31
N GLY A 823 -4.77 -22.45 -26.22
CA GLY A 823 -4.23 -22.28 -24.89
C GLY A 823 -5.12 -22.77 -23.77
N VAL A 824 -4.64 -22.55 -22.55
CA VAL A 824 -5.37 -22.82 -21.31
C VAL A 824 -5.34 -21.59 -20.45
N ALA A 825 -6.50 -20.99 -20.25
CA ALA A 825 -6.69 -19.88 -19.33
C ALA A 825 -7.13 -20.35 -17.95
N LEU A 826 -6.63 -19.69 -16.90
CA LEU A 826 -7.12 -19.79 -15.53
C LEU A 826 -7.87 -18.50 -15.17
N ILE A 827 -9.16 -18.63 -14.87
CA ILE A 827 -10.04 -17.52 -14.50
C ILE A 827 -10.37 -17.64 -13.02
N ASN A 828 -10.36 -16.55 -12.26
CA ASN A 828 -10.54 -16.60 -10.81
C ASN A 828 -11.38 -15.45 -10.26
N GLU A 829 -11.83 -15.61 -9.00
CA GLU A 829 -12.61 -14.63 -8.24
C GLU A 829 -11.82 -14.04 -7.06
N GLY A 830 -10.61 -13.49 -7.30
CA GLY A 830 -9.84 -12.81 -6.26
C GLY A 830 -8.58 -13.55 -5.80
N LYS A 831 -7.98 -14.36 -6.67
CA LYS A 831 -6.64 -14.90 -6.52
C LYS A 831 -5.69 -14.12 -7.43
N TYR A 832 -4.65 -13.50 -6.86
CA TYR A 832 -3.79 -12.58 -7.59
C TYR A 832 -2.38 -13.10 -7.81
N GLY A 833 -1.91 -14.07 -7.00
CA GLY A 833 -0.58 -14.65 -7.15
C GLY A 833 -0.57 -15.80 -8.15
N VAL A 834 0.38 -15.77 -9.08
CA VAL A 834 0.64 -16.86 -10.03
C VAL A 834 2.12 -16.98 -10.31
N SER A 835 2.60 -18.20 -10.48
CA SER A 835 3.93 -18.47 -11.03
C SER A 835 3.82 -19.24 -12.34
N ALA A 836 4.79 -19.01 -13.23
CA ALA A 836 4.93 -19.80 -14.46
C ALA A 836 6.39 -20.12 -14.74
N GLU A 837 6.62 -21.34 -15.20
CA GLU A 837 7.95 -21.80 -15.62
C GLU A 837 7.81 -22.81 -16.76
N GLY A 838 8.44 -22.54 -17.89
CA GLY A 838 8.23 -23.33 -19.11
C GLY A 838 6.75 -23.34 -19.52
N SER A 839 6.16 -24.53 -19.59
CA SER A 839 4.74 -24.73 -19.92
C SER A 839 3.87 -25.06 -18.68
N THR A 840 4.33 -24.73 -17.49
CA THR A 840 3.60 -24.97 -16.24
C THR A 840 3.19 -23.65 -15.58
N MET A 841 1.89 -23.49 -15.31
CA MET A 841 1.34 -22.42 -14.47
C MET A 841 1.04 -22.96 -13.08
N ALA A 842 1.15 -22.13 -12.05
CA ALA A 842 0.71 -22.49 -10.70
C ALA A 842 0.01 -21.31 -10.03
N LEU A 843 -1.29 -21.45 -9.81
CA LEU A 843 -2.14 -20.46 -9.15
C LEU A 843 -1.95 -20.55 -7.63
N SER A 844 -1.60 -19.44 -6.97
CA SER A 844 -1.45 -19.36 -5.52
C SER A 844 -2.83 -19.25 -4.86
N LEU A 845 -3.16 -20.21 -4.01
CA LEU A 845 -4.50 -20.34 -3.43
C LEU A 845 -4.60 -19.79 -2.02
N LEU A 846 -3.74 -20.26 -1.12
CA LEU A 846 -3.68 -19.86 0.29
C LEU A 846 -2.26 -19.82 0.80
N ARG A 847 -2.03 -18.96 1.76
CA ARG A 847 -0.75 -18.80 2.44
C ARG A 847 -0.94 -18.64 3.93
N ALA A 848 -0.16 -19.34 4.75
CA ALA A 848 -0.28 -19.33 6.21
C ALA A 848 0.90 -18.61 6.84
N THR A 849 0.92 -17.31 6.78
CA THR A 849 1.90 -16.47 7.48
C THR A 849 1.57 -16.36 8.96
N ILE A 850 2.55 -16.02 9.78
CA ILE A 850 2.34 -15.83 11.23
C ILE A 850 2.77 -14.45 11.71
N ARG A 851 3.33 -13.62 10.81
CA ARG A 851 3.76 -12.25 11.11
C ARG A 851 3.31 -11.27 10.04
N PRO A 852 2.84 -10.12 10.47
CA PRO A 852 2.58 -9.65 11.85
C PRO A 852 1.30 -10.22 12.48
N ASP A 853 0.56 -11.09 11.77
CA ASP A 853 -0.66 -11.73 12.24
C ASP A 853 -0.47 -13.24 12.40
N PRO A 854 -0.44 -13.76 13.66
CA PRO A 854 -0.23 -15.18 13.93
C PRO A 854 -1.39 -16.09 13.49
N THR A 855 -2.51 -15.49 13.12
CA THR A 855 -3.72 -16.18 12.67
C THR A 855 -4.06 -15.91 11.21
N SER A 856 -3.09 -15.41 10.46
CA SER A 856 -3.28 -15.03 9.06
C SER A 856 -3.86 -16.17 8.22
N ASP A 857 -4.95 -15.89 7.51
CA ASP A 857 -5.73 -16.83 6.69
C ASP A 857 -6.31 -18.06 7.42
N MET A 858 -6.16 -18.20 8.75
CA MET A 858 -6.79 -19.31 9.47
C MET A 858 -8.32 -19.24 9.40
N GLY A 859 -8.96 -20.41 9.36
CA GLY A 859 -10.40 -20.59 9.32
C GLY A 859 -10.95 -21.07 8.00
N THR A 860 -12.27 -20.94 7.81
CA THR A 860 -12.95 -21.46 6.62
C THR A 860 -12.79 -20.53 5.43
N HIS A 861 -12.39 -21.10 4.28
CA HIS A 861 -12.36 -20.44 2.99
C HIS A 861 -13.28 -21.13 2.01
N ASN A 862 -13.94 -20.35 1.16
CA ASN A 862 -14.72 -20.86 0.04
C ASN A 862 -14.45 -19.97 -1.18
N PHE A 863 -13.82 -20.53 -2.21
CA PHE A 863 -13.44 -19.81 -3.42
C PHE A 863 -13.50 -20.70 -4.66
N CYS A 864 -13.73 -20.07 -5.80
CA CYS A 864 -13.77 -20.72 -7.09
C CYS A 864 -12.73 -20.18 -8.04
N TYR A 865 -12.31 -21.04 -8.97
CA TYR A 865 -11.61 -20.68 -10.19
C TYR A 865 -12.03 -21.62 -11.33
N MET A 866 -11.76 -21.21 -12.55
CA MET A 866 -12.16 -21.96 -13.75
C MET A 866 -10.94 -22.21 -14.64
N ILE A 867 -10.81 -23.44 -15.10
CA ILE A 867 -9.88 -23.84 -16.15
C ILE A 867 -10.63 -23.70 -17.47
N TYR A 868 -10.07 -22.97 -18.42
CA TYR A 868 -10.73 -22.71 -19.70
C TYR A 868 -9.82 -22.99 -20.90
N PRO A 869 -9.80 -24.22 -21.44
CA PRO A 869 -9.11 -24.51 -22.70
C PRO A 869 -9.81 -23.84 -23.88
N HIS A 870 -9.02 -23.30 -24.82
CA HIS A 870 -9.55 -22.52 -25.93
C HIS A 870 -8.70 -22.65 -27.21
N ALA A 871 -9.30 -22.32 -28.36
CA ALA A 871 -8.61 -22.13 -29.61
C ALA A 871 -7.98 -20.72 -29.71
N GLY A 872 -6.90 -20.57 -30.46
CA GLY A 872 -6.23 -19.29 -30.64
C GLY A 872 -5.55 -18.77 -29.36
N ASP A 873 -5.42 -17.45 -29.23
CA ASP A 873 -4.89 -16.78 -28.03
C ASP A 873 -6.03 -16.23 -27.13
N ALA A 874 -5.68 -15.71 -25.97
CA ALA A 874 -6.65 -15.19 -25.00
C ALA A 874 -7.56 -14.09 -25.56
N VAL A 875 -7.05 -13.25 -26.45
CA VAL A 875 -7.82 -12.13 -27.06
C VAL A 875 -8.84 -12.67 -28.05
N SER A 876 -8.41 -13.54 -28.99
CA SER A 876 -9.29 -14.14 -29.98
C SER A 876 -10.32 -15.10 -29.39
N ALA A 877 -10.01 -15.70 -28.24
CA ALA A 877 -10.91 -16.54 -27.45
C ALA A 877 -11.83 -15.74 -26.52
N GLU A 878 -11.78 -14.42 -26.52
CA GLU A 878 -12.58 -13.52 -25.67
C GLU A 878 -12.45 -13.86 -24.16
N ILE A 879 -11.28 -14.36 -23.69
CA ILE A 879 -11.08 -14.78 -22.30
C ILE A 879 -11.39 -13.65 -21.32
N ASN A 880 -11.08 -12.40 -21.68
CA ASN A 880 -11.39 -11.25 -20.83
C ASN A 880 -12.91 -11.09 -20.62
N ASN A 881 -13.73 -11.25 -21.64
CA ASN A 881 -15.18 -11.18 -21.52
C ASN A 881 -15.72 -12.31 -20.63
N ILE A 882 -15.21 -13.53 -20.82
CA ILE A 882 -15.58 -14.70 -19.99
C ILE A 882 -15.22 -14.45 -18.52
N ALA A 883 -14.04 -13.87 -18.28
CA ALA A 883 -13.58 -13.55 -16.93
C ALA A 883 -14.43 -12.44 -16.28
N PHE A 884 -14.88 -11.43 -17.03
CA PHE A 884 -15.85 -10.46 -16.53
C PHE A 884 -17.21 -11.09 -16.22
N GLU A 885 -17.72 -11.93 -17.11
CA GLU A 885 -18.99 -12.65 -16.85
C GLU A 885 -18.90 -13.52 -15.59
N TYR A 886 -17.73 -14.10 -15.31
CA TYR A 886 -17.48 -14.94 -14.14
C TYR A 886 -17.42 -14.12 -12.83
N ASN A 887 -16.90 -12.89 -12.89
CA ASN A 887 -16.72 -12.02 -11.72
C ASN A 887 -17.91 -11.06 -11.47
N VAL A 888 -18.69 -10.72 -12.50
CA VAL A 888 -19.81 -9.78 -12.42
C VAL A 888 -21.13 -10.53 -12.51
N PRO A 889 -21.85 -10.74 -11.41
CA PRO A 889 -23.13 -11.45 -11.45
C PRO A 889 -24.22 -10.62 -12.15
N LEU A 890 -25.23 -11.31 -12.68
CA LEU A 890 -26.47 -10.68 -13.12
C LEU A 890 -27.20 -10.03 -11.93
N ARG A 891 -27.74 -8.83 -12.14
CA ARG A 891 -28.49 -8.10 -11.10
C ARG A 891 -30.01 -8.23 -11.34
N ARG A 892 -30.76 -8.39 -10.26
CA ARG A 892 -32.22 -8.29 -10.37
C ARG A 892 -32.62 -6.82 -10.25
N THR A 893 -33.17 -6.26 -11.35
CA THR A 893 -33.60 -4.86 -11.39
C THR A 893 -34.55 -4.61 -12.55
N ASP A 894 -35.39 -3.60 -12.43
CA ASP A 894 -36.38 -3.22 -13.45
C ASP A 894 -35.99 -1.92 -14.19
N VAL A 895 -34.69 -1.62 -14.29
CA VAL A 895 -34.16 -0.45 -15.02
C VAL A 895 -34.03 -0.73 -16.51
N GLN A 896 -34.16 0.35 -17.29
CA GLN A 896 -33.88 0.32 -18.74
C GLN A 896 -32.60 1.12 -19.02
N CYS A 897 -31.73 0.56 -19.85
CA CYS A 897 -30.53 1.26 -20.28
C CYS A 897 -30.82 2.15 -21.49
N THR A 898 -30.22 3.34 -21.43
CA THR A 898 -30.26 4.35 -22.50
C THR A 898 -28.87 4.81 -22.93
N LEU A 899 -27.82 4.11 -22.45
CA LEU A 899 -26.46 4.41 -22.86
C LEU A 899 -26.25 3.95 -24.33
N PRO A 900 -25.37 4.66 -25.08
CA PRO A 900 -24.99 4.21 -26.42
C PRO A 900 -24.19 2.91 -26.39
N ASP A 901 -24.06 2.29 -27.55
CA ASP A 901 -23.13 1.18 -27.75
C ASP A 901 -21.71 1.75 -27.85
N PHE A 902 -20.80 1.26 -27.02
CA PHE A 902 -19.38 1.65 -27.00
C PHE A 902 -18.48 0.64 -27.72
N GLY A 903 -19.05 -0.28 -28.48
CA GLY A 903 -18.31 -1.29 -29.24
C GLY A 903 -17.53 -2.22 -28.34
N ARG A 904 -16.22 -2.36 -28.62
CA ARG A 904 -15.33 -3.28 -27.88
C ARG A 904 -14.69 -2.66 -26.64
N LEU A 905 -14.94 -1.37 -26.38
CA LEU A 905 -14.43 -0.70 -25.19
C LEU A 905 -15.16 -1.22 -23.95
N TRP A 906 -14.41 -1.57 -22.90
CA TRP A 906 -14.95 -1.98 -21.62
C TRP A 906 -15.56 -0.78 -20.88
N LEU A 907 -16.80 -0.93 -20.45
CA LEU A 907 -17.53 0.07 -19.65
C LEU A 907 -17.08 -0.05 -18.17
N GLN A 908 -16.13 0.78 -17.78
CA GLN A 908 -15.51 0.72 -16.48
C GLN A 908 -16.34 1.38 -15.38
N ALA A 909 -16.88 2.56 -15.65
CA ALA A 909 -17.77 3.27 -14.72
C ALA A 909 -18.84 4.07 -15.46
N VAL A 910 -20.03 4.18 -14.83
CA VAL A 910 -21.09 5.12 -15.18
C VAL A 910 -21.59 5.75 -13.91
N LYS A 911 -21.39 7.04 -13.75
CA LYS A 911 -21.70 7.76 -12.51
C LYS A 911 -22.14 9.20 -12.73
N LEU A 912 -22.71 9.82 -11.72
CA LEU A 912 -22.83 11.26 -11.67
C LEU A 912 -21.45 11.88 -11.37
N SER A 913 -21.03 12.93 -12.09
CA SER A 913 -19.80 13.64 -11.81
C SER A 913 -19.81 14.25 -10.40
N GLU A 914 -18.62 14.49 -9.81
CA GLU A 914 -18.50 15.07 -8.48
C GLU A 914 -19.16 16.46 -8.38
N ASN A 915 -19.16 17.20 -9.48
CA ASN A 915 -19.82 18.51 -9.58
C ASN A 915 -21.31 18.47 -9.99
N GLY A 916 -21.86 17.28 -10.26
CA GLY A 916 -23.24 17.06 -10.65
C GLY A 916 -23.64 17.50 -12.06
N LYS A 917 -22.70 17.89 -12.93
CA LYS A 917 -22.99 18.43 -14.28
C LYS A 917 -23.17 17.36 -15.36
N TYR A 918 -22.49 16.21 -15.18
CA TYR A 918 -22.38 15.18 -16.20
C TYR A 918 -22.77 13.79 -15.65
N ILE A 919 -23.34 12.99 -16.52
CA ILE A 919 -23.22 11.55 -16.41
C ILE A 919 -21.86 11.18 -17.00
N VAL A 920 -20.94 10.79 -16.13
CA VAL A 920 -19.60 10.35 -16.51
C VAL A 920 -19.65 8.91 -16.97
N VAL A 921 -19.07 8.67 -18.15
CA VAL A 921 -18.87 7.31 -18.69
C VAL A 921 -17.38 7.11 -18.87
N ARG A 922 -16.82 6.11 -18.18
CA ARG A 922 -15.41 5.73 -18.30
C ARG A 922 -15.29 4.42 -19.03
N LEU A 923 -14.50 4.46 -20.09
CA LEU A 923 -14.25 3.36 -21.01
C LEU A 923 -12.77 2.99 -20.97
N CYS A 924 -12.46 1.72 -21.18
CA CYS A 924 -11.09 1.25 -21.25
C CYS A 924 -10.92 0.26 -22.40
N GLU A 925 -9.93 0.47 -23.25
CA GLU A 925 -9.48 -0.55 -24.19
C GLU A 925 -8.60 -1.56 -23.42
N GLN A 926 -8.87 -2.86 -23.57
CA GLN A 926 -8.22 -3.89 -22.76
C GLN A 926 -7.52 -5.00 -23.54
N ASN A 927 -7.58 -4.98 -24.85
CA ASN A 927 -7.11 -6.06 -25.73
C ASN A 927 -5.86 -5.68 -26.56
N GLY A 928 -5.44 -4.42 -26.49
CA GLY A 928 -4.36 -3.89 -27.32
C GLY A 928 -4.80 -3.50 -28.74
N GLU A 929 -6.05 -3.10 -28.91
CA GLU A 929 -6.66 -2.77 -30.21
C GLU A 929 -6.75 -1.25 -30.45
N ARG A 930 -6.93 -0.87 -31.71
CA ARG A 930 -7.27 0.50 -32.13
C ARG A 930 -8.61 0.51 -32.82
N GLY A 931 -9.34 1.57 -32.67
CA GLY A 931 -10.62 1.68 -33.35
C GLY A 931 -11.29 3.03 -33.22
N VAL A 932 -12.51 3.12 -33.77
CA VAL A 932 -13.37 4.31 -33.73
C VAL A 932 -14.79 3.86 -33.37
N VAL A 933 -15.38 4.57 -32.41
CA VAL A 933 -16.81 4.44 -32.07
C VAL A 933 -17.49 5.77 -32.30
N ASN A 934 -18.53 5.80 -33.14
CA ASN A 934 -19.34 7.00 -33.36
C ASN A 934 -20.37 7.14 -32.23
N LEU A 935 -20.47 8.31 -31.64
CA LEU A 935 -21.47 8.61 -30.62
C LEU A 935 -22.77 9.12 -31.28
N PRO A 936 -23.94 8.81 -30.72
CA PRO A 936 -25.22 9.31 -31.25
C PRO A 936 -25.42 10.81 -31.01
N GLU A 937 -24.69 11.37 -30.05
CA GLU A 937 -24.70 12.80 -29.72
C GLU A 937 -23.28 13.22 -29.24
N LYS A 938 -23.01 14.53 -29.26
CA LYS A 938 -21.76 15.04 -28.72
C LYS A 938 -21.66 14.83 -27.23
N ALA A 939 -20.49 14.37 -26.78
CA ALA A 939 -20.12 14.24 -25.38
C ALA A 939 -18.94 15.17 -25.05
N ALA A 940 -18.90 15.67 -23.83
CA ALA A 940 -17.71 16.32 -23.30
C ALA A 940 -16.60 15.26 -23.14
N VAL A 941 -15.37 15.60 -23.52
CA VAL A 941 -14.18 14.82 -23.16
C VAL A 941 -13.69 15.33 -21.82
N LEU A 942 -13.57 14.43 -20.86
CA LEU A 942 -13.13 14.76 -19.51
C LEU A 942 -11.76 14.15 -19.21
N ASN A 943 -10.98 14.83 -18.37
CA ASN A 943 -9.82 14.20 -17.74
C ASN A 943 -10.27 13.24 -16.61
N MET A 944 -9.33 12.58 -15.90
CA MET A 944 -9.69 11.65 -14.82
C MET A 944 -10.19 12.37 -13.54
N LEU A 945 -10.00 13.68 -13.44
CA LEU A 945 -10.54 14.52 -12.38
C LEU A 945 -11.93 15.13 -12.75
N GLU A 946 -12.50 14.66 -13.86
CA GLU A 946 -13.81 15.10 -14.38
C GLU A 946 -13.84 16.57 -14.85
N ASP A 947 -12.69 17.18 -15.11
CA ASP A 947 -12.59 18.48 -15.75
C ASP A 947 -12.80 18.33 -17.27
N GLU A 948 -13.61 19.22 -17.86
CA GLU A 948 -13.86 19.25 -19.31
C GLU A 948 -12.63 19.77 -20.06
N ILE A 949 -12.11 18.96 -20.99
CA ILE A 949 -10.94 19.26 -21.83
C ILE A 949 -11.26 19.38 -23.33
N GLY A 950 -12.50 19.08 -23.72
CA GLY A 950 -12.96 19.17 -25.11
C GLY A 950 -14.33 18.56 -25.30
N GLU A 951 -14.77 18.49 -26.56
CA GLU A 951 -16.02 17.82 -26.96
C GLU A 951 -15.75 16.92 -28.18
N THR A 952 -16.50 15.82 -28.29
CA THR A 952 -16.38 14.88 -29.41
C THR A 952 -17.71 14.23 -29.75
N ASP A 953 -17.89 13.89 -31.03
CA ASP A 953 -18.98 13.05 -31.54
C ASP A 953 -18.53 11.63 -31.94
N LYS A 954 -17.23 11.33 -31.74
CA LYS A 954 -16.62 10.02 -31.95
C LYS A 954 -15.52 9.75 -30.93
N ILE A 955 -15.32 8.49 -30.60
CA ILE A 955 -14.22 8.01 -29.79
C ILE A 955 -13.19 7.37 -30.73
N GLU A 956 -12.02 7.99 -30.87
CA GLU A 956 -10.86 7.33 -31.44
C GLU A 956 -10.03 6.79 -30.27
N TYR A 957 -9.71 5.49 -30.26
CA TYR A 957 -8.98 4.87 -29.16
C TYR A 957 -7.76 4.12 -29.62
N SER A 958 -6.78 4.11 -28.75
CA SER A 958 -5.50 3.40 -28.88
C SER A 958 -5.41 2.21 -27.92
N PRO A 959 -4.43 1.30 -28.10
CA PRO A 959 -4.22 0.19 -27.18
C PRO A 959 -4.15 0.64 -25.72
N PHE A 960 -4.94 -0.02 -24.87
CA PHE A 960 -4.99 0.18 -23.41
C PHE A 960 -5.38 1.58 -22.94
N GLU A 961 -5.99 2.36 -23.83
CA GLU A 961 -6.40 3.71 -23.52
C GLU A 961 -7.65 3.75 -22.62
N ILE A 962 -7.62 4.63 -21.61
CA ILE A 962 -8.74 4.95 -20.73
C ILE A 962 -9.32 6.29 -21.20
N ILE A 963 -10.62 6.31 -21.46
CA ILE A 963 -11.35 7.45 -22.00
C ILE A 963 -12.46 7.82 -21.02
N THR A 964 -12.58 9.10 -20.72
CA THR A 964 -13.63 9.62 -19.85
C THR A 964 -14.51 10.58 -20.62
N LEU A 965 -15.79 10.29 -20.71
CA LEU A 965 -16.80 11.13 -21.38
C LEU A 965 -17.80 11.67 -20.38
N GLY A 966 -18.33 12.85 -20.64
CA GLY A 966 -19.39 13.48 -19.91
C GLY A 966 -20.60 13.74 -20.79
N PHE A 967 -21.74 13.12 -20.49
CA PHE A 967 -23.02 13.42 -21.11
C PHE A 967 -23.76 14.42 -20.22
N ARG A 968 -24.19 15.55 -20.77
CA ARG A 968 -24.92 16.59 -20.01
C ARG A 968 -26.26 16.06 -19.51
N MET A 969 -26.61 16.34 -18.27
CA MET A 969 -27.89 15.96 -17.67
C MET A 969 -29.05 16.76 -18.21
#